data_85337421aab4366139682ded93d9ba38
#
_entry.id   85337421aab4366139682ded93d9ba38
#
_cell.length_a   1.000
_cell.length_b   1.000
_cell.length_c   1.000
_cell.angle_alpha   90.00
_cell.angle_beta   90.00
_cell.angle_gamma   90.00
#
_symmetry.space_group_name_H-M   'P 1'
#
loop_
_entity.id
_entity.type
_entity.pdbx_description
1 polymer ?
#
loop_
_entity_poly.entity_id
_entity_poly.type
_entity_poly.pdbx_seq_one_letter_code
_entity_poly.pdbx_strand_id
1 'polypeptide(L)'
;MDRLNRKGRGVVFSYSTLLFLFFFNMTLAQNRVYELSVQVIDQGTGTALKNAQIAISXCACGGVXDESGFFSITLSESTYTIDISYVGFKQQTEQLVLDTNKRLEIFLDEKTEELSEVIVRAKKLNENLESPQMGVLRLDAQALKKLPSALGEFDVLRSVTLLPGVNNAGDVSNGISVRGGSLDQNLLLYDYAPVFNPTHLFGLFSVFTPDMISSVDLFRANIPSRYGGRVXSVLDIKVKNPYIDTLKLSGGIGLSSSRLLVETPLIKNKLMVIAGARVGLTDFLLPLFSKRLKNTKAKFADATVKLLYLPTEKDQLTFTGFYSKDFYQLDLVSKVENISAESNQYDFKTLNGTLNWVHTIDDDTHLKTIVVAGGYTPKIIFPELESDNEIEFTSKINSLSLISELSKEVKPNFDYYLGIQANRYKIKPGDLDPGTTPNIRSVSLNTETSYELSGYLNTNWQPTDYLSLSTGLRYNXFLLVGPFNLATLDTSGNTVIATEFFEKGKKVKSYXAIEPRLGISLKIDKKTSIKASYARINQYVQNVYNSTTPLPTSRWKTADPNIEPQTGDTYGLGLYRNFNNNEIELSLEGYYRETQKVLTYKPGADFFLEEFLEKDVVQGQGQAYGVEFNLSKPKGKINGWLNYTWSRSLLRSINEQLENRINNNQWFNSDFDRPHVFNSTVNFEGNKYNTVSLNFTLRSGRPYTRANGIVKVDEINVPIFLERNNARLPVYHRLDLSWNVHFSKSKENKRWQNDWTFTIYNLYGRDNPLNIFYTQQASTTQGGSGILLFGGGPLGANRISVLSSPLLSLTYNFKFQ
;
A
#
# COMPACT_ATOMS: atom_id res chain seq x y z
N MET A 1 35.57 -6.01 -54.25
CA MET A 1 34.53 -6.27 -53.22
C MET A 1 35.12 -6.78 -51.90
N ASP A 2 36.23 -6.19 -51.47
CA ASP A 2 36.90 -6.67 -50.27
C ASP A 2 37.46 -5.51 -49.46
N ARG A 3 36.65 -4.59 -48.98
CA ARG A 3 37.12 -3.55 -48.05
C ARG A 3 36.07 -3.03 -47.07
N LEU A 4 35.10 -3.84 -46.67
CA LEU A 4 34.08 -3.35 -45.72
C LEU A 4 33.85 -4.27 -44.50
N ASN A 5 34.81 -5.10 -44.14
CA ASN A 5 34.57 -6.03 -43.05
C ASN A 5 35.62 -6.01 -41.92
N ARG A 6 36.18 -4.83 -41.62
CA ARG A 6 37.19 -4.76 -40.53
C ARG A 6 36.91 -3.72 -39.45
N LYS A 7 35.70 -3.11 -39.44
CA LYS A 7 35.41 -2.10 -38.40
C LYS A 7 34.44 -2.52 -37.31
N GLY A 8 33.93 -3.76 -37.41
CA GLY A 8 32.92 -4.19 -36.45
C GLY A 8 33.40 -4.99 -35.25
N ARG A 9 34.66 -5.44 -35.29
CA ARG A 9 35.15 -6.32 -34.20
C ARG A 9 35.91 -5.61 -33.07
N GLY A 10 36.32 -4.38 -33.28
CA GLY A 10 37.11 -3.66 -32.28
C GLY A 10 36.24 -3.02 -31.16
N VAL A 11 35.01 -2.67 -31.51
CA VAL A 11 34.14 -1.92 -30.56
C VAL A 11 33.49 -2.85 -29.56
N VAL A 12 33.13 -4.08 -29.97
CA VAL A 12 32.50 -5.05 -29.07
C VAL A 12 33.51 -5.54 -28.00
N PHE A 13 34.77 -5.63 -28.36
CA PHE A 13 35.82 -6.03 -27.40
C PHE A 13 36.12 -4.94 -26.36
N SER A 14 35.97 -3.67 -26.76
CA SER A 14 36.23 -2.58 -25.84
C SER A 14 35.20 -2.47 -24.72
N TYR A 15 33.94 -2.65 -25.07
CA TYR A 15 32.84 -2.56 -24.06
C TYR A 15 32.83 -3.75 -23.10
N SER A 16 33.09 -4.95 -23.60
CA SER A 16 33.15 -6.12 -22.72
C SER A 16 34.37 -6.09 -21.79
N THR A 17 35.50 -5.54 -22.27
CA THR A 17 36.68 -5.40 -21.43
C THR A 17 36.50 -4.28 -20.39
N LEU A 18 35.80 -3.19 -20.74
CA LEU A 18 35.47 -2.16 -19.78
C LEU A 18 34.45 -2.65 -18.74
N LEU A 19 33.48 -3.44 -19.18
CA LEU A 19 32.50 -4.02 -18.25
C LEU A 19 33.17 -5.02 -17.30
N PHE A 20 34.08 -5.84 -17.81
CA PHE A 20 34.82 -6.81 -17.01
C PHE A 20 35.78 -6.11 -16.03
N LEU A 21 36.42 -5.02 -16.45
CA LEU A 21 37.27 -4.23 -15.57
C LEU A 21 36.45 -3.49 -14.51
N PHE A 22 35.21 -3.06 -14.85
CA PHE A 22 34.32 -2.43 -13.89
C PHE A 22 33.87 -3.43 -12.83
N PHE A 23 33.53 -4.66 -13.25
CA PHE A 23 33.14 -5.70 -12.29
C PHE A 23 34.34 -6.21 -11.47
N PHE A 24 35.54 -6.22 -12.06
CA PHE A 24 36.73 -6.69 -11.37
C PHE A 24 37.19 -5.70 -10.30
N ASN A 25 36.98 -4.39 -10.54
CA ASN A 25 37.32 -3.40 -9.52
C ASN A 25 36.33 -3.36 -8.37
N MET A 26 35.10 -3.90 -8.56
CA MET A 26 34.15 -4.01 -7.47
C MET A 26 34.47 -5.13 -6.48
N THR A 27 35.30 -6.08 -6.88
CA THR A 27 35.62 -7.24 -6.03
C THR A 27 36.87 -7.03 -5.15
N LEU A 28 37.56 -5.89 -5.26
CA LEU A 28 38.82 -5.70 -4.52
C LEU A 28 38.74 -4.66 -3.39
N ALA A 29 37.54 -4.18 -3.06
CA ALA A 29 37.39 -3.37 -1.87
C ALA A 29 37.36 -4.30 -0.66
N GLN A 30 38.49 -4.57 -0.09
CA GLN A 30 38.55 -5.19 1.23
C GLN A 30 37.89 -4.24 2.22
N ASN A 31 36.64 -4.55 2.58
CA ASN A 31 35.95 -3.76 3.61
C ASN A 31 36.69 -3.97 4.93
N ARG A 32 37.35 -2.93 5.38
CA ARG A 32 37.92 -2.93 6.72
C ARG A 32 36.80 -3.02 7.72
N VAL A 33 36.96 -3.87 8.71
CA VAL A 33 35.98 -4.03 9.78
C VAL A 33 36.58 -3.61 11.10
N TYR A 34 35.75 -2.99 11.92
CA TYR A 34 36.18 -2.48 13.23
C TYR A 34 35.18 -2.87 14.28
N GLU A 35 35.64 -2.99 15.51
CA GLU A 35 34.76 -3.30 16.64
C GLU A 35 34.17 -2.00 17.19
N LEU A 36 32.86 -1.97 17.33
CA LEU A 36 32.13 -0.95 18.05
C LEU A 36 31.63 -1.54 19.37
N SER A 37 32.04 -0.94 20.47
CA SER A 37 31.60 -1.32 21.81
C SER A 37 30.79 -0.19 22.42
N VAL A 38 29.67 -0.51 23.02
CA VAL A 38 28.78 0.49 23.62
C VAL A 38 28.47 0.03 25.05
N GLN A 39 28.64 0.93 26.00
CA GLN A 39 28.22 0.71 27.37
C GLN A 39 27.15 1.73 27.72
N VAL A 40 26.03 1.26 28.27
CA VAL A 40 24.86 2.12 28.54
C VAL A 40 24.67 2.19 30.06
N ILE A 41 24.60 3.42 30.56
CA ILE A 41 24.61 3.72 32.01
C ILE A 41 23.45 4.70 32.29
N ASP A 42 22.78 4.49 33.41
CA ASP A 42 21.80 5.44 33.94
C ASP A 42 22.54 6.67 34.47
N GLN A 43 22.26 7.83 33.90
CA GLN A 43 22.96 9.07 34.28
C GLN A 43 22.66 9.49 35.75
N GLY A 44 21.44 9.20 36.22
CA GLY A 44 21.08 9.58 37.61
C GLY A 44 21.69 8.72 38.69
N THR A 45 21.81 7.40 38.43
CA THR A 45 22.27 6.44 39.45
C THR A 45 23.69 5.90 39.20
N GLY A 46 24.19 6.03 37.97
CA GLY A 46 25.46 5.45 37.57
C GLY A 46 25.44 3.94 37.40
N THR A 47 24.23 3.32 37.38
CA THR A 47 24.13 1.86 37.23
C THR A 47 24.06 1.48 35.78
N ALA A 48 24.59 0.32 35.46
CA ALA A 48 24.55 -0.22 34.09
C ALA A 48 23.12 -0.64 33.72
N LEU A 49 22.71 -0.31 32.52
CA LEU A 49 21.33 -0.61 32.03
C LEU A 49 21.34 -1.90 31.21
N LYS A 50 21.10 -3.00 31.93
CA LYS A 50 20.92 -4.32 31.27
C LYS A 50 19.72 -4.27 30.35
N ASN A 51 19.86 -4.91 29.19
CA ASN A 51 18.81 -4.97 28.16
C ASN A 51 18.48 -3.63 27.48
N ALA A 52 19.32 -2.61 27.65
CA ALA A 52 19.19 -1.40 26.84
C ALA A 52 19.33 -1.78 25.37
N GLN A 53 18.47 -1.23 24.55
CA GLN A 53 18.41 -1.56 23.14
C GLN A 53 19.33 -0.63 22.34
N ILE A 54 20.08 -1.21 21.42
CA ILE A 54 20.99 -0.49 20.54
C ILE A 54 20.61 -0.81 19.11
N ALA A 55 20.22 0.20 18.37
CA ALA A 55 19.89 0.09 16.96
C ALA A 55 20.92 0.88 16.16
N ILE A 56 21.53 0.25 15.16
CA ILE A 56 22.57 0.87 14.36
C ILE A 56 22.03 0.99 12.94
N SER A 57 21.82 2.20 12.53
CA SER A 57 21.44 2.45 11.17
C SER A 57 22.66 2.29 10.26
N UNK A 58 22.53 1.98 9.26
CA UNK A 58 23.49 1.64 8.35
C UNK A 58 23.72 0.21 8.17
N CYS A 59 23.65 -0.55 9.11
CA CYS A 59 23.65 -2.00 8.87
C CYS A 59 22.28 -2.63 9.13
N ALA A 60 21.30 -1.88 9.58
CA ALA A 60 20.03 -2.38 10.12
C ALA A 60 20.29 -3.48 11.15
N CYS A 61 21.26 -3.25 12.01
CA CYS A 61 21.73 -4.23 12.99
C CYS A 61 21.69 -3.59 14.36
N GLY A 62 21.94 -4.39 15.40
CA GLY A 62 21.94 -3.90 16.77
C GLY A 62 21.85 -5.05 17.75
N GLY A 63 21.49 -4.72 18.99
CA GLY A 63 21.39 -5.71 20.03
C GLY A 63 20.95 -5.09 21.33
N VAL A 64 21.24 -5.86 22.41
CA VAL A 64 20.92 -5.40 23.77
C VAL A 64 22.10 -5.60 24.69
N UNK A 65 22.30 -4.71 25.54
CA UNK A 65 23.29 -4.69 26.41
C UNK A 65 23.14 -5.84 27.32
N ASP A 66 24.19 -6.44 27.79
CA ASP A 66 24.32 -7.56 28.73
C ASP A 66 24.13 -7.12 30.20
N GLU A 67 24.46 -8.00 31.09
CA GLU A 67 24.33 -7.76 32.55
C GLU A 67 25.10 -6.53 33.04
N SER A 68 26.17 -6.16 32.32
CA SER A 68 26.99 -5.01 32.67
C SER A 68 26.68 -3.77 31.84
N GLY A 69 25.56 -3.81 31.09
CA GLY A 69 25.18 -2.72 30.21
C GLY A 69 26.02 -2.61 28.94
N PHE A 70 26.71 -3.68 28.57
CA PHE A 70 27.72 -3.67 27.53
C PHE A 70 27.22 -4.42 26.27
N PHE A 71 27.55 -3.88 25.10
CA PHE A 71 27.23 -4.46 23.78
C PHE A 71 28.42 -4.26 22.86
N SER A 72 28.77 -5.24 22.06
CA SER A 72 29.86 -5.13 21.10
C SER A 72 29.45 -5.79 19.77
N ILE A 73 29.86 -5.16 18.67
CA ILE A 73 29.57 -5.65 17.33
C ILE A 73 30.71 -5.24 16.39
N THR A 74 31.03 -6.10 15.43
CA THR A 74 32.02 -5.81 14.40
C THR A 74 31.30 -5.34 13.13
N LEU A 75 31.71 -4.16 12.62
CA LEU A 75 31.04 -3.51 11.49
C LEU A 75 32.10 -3.04 10.49
N SER A 76 31.69 -2.85 9.24
CA SER A 76 32.55 -2.29 8.20
C SER A 76 32.85 -0.80 8.46
N GLU A 77 33.96 -0.34 7.94
CA GLU A 77 34.29 1.09 7.98
C GLU A 77 33.18 1.91 7.33
N SER A 78 32.53 2.78 8.10
CA SER A 78 31.42 3.61 7.63
C SER A 78 31.02 4.62 8.68
N THR A 79 30.07 5.49 8.33
CA THR A 79 29.42 6.38 9.30
C THR A 79 28.10 5.76 9.70
N TYR A 80 27.89 5.60 10.99
CA TYR A 80 26.70 4.96 11.54
C TYR A 80 25.94 5.94 12.43
N THR A 81 24.65 5.83 12.43
CA THR A 81 23.79 6.45 13.44
C THR A 81 23.37 5.36 14.40
N ILE A 82 23.60 5.59 15.68
CA ILE A 82 23.33 4.63 16.74
C ILE A 82 22.22 5.19 17.60
N ASP A 83 21.11 4.49 17.66
CA ASP A 83 20.00 4.84 18.54
C ASP A 83 20.02 3.93 19.76
N ILE A 84 20.07 4.53 20.92
CA ILE A 84 20.11 3.81 22.18
C ILE A 84 18.84 4.13 22.96
N SER A 85 18.12 3.09 23.37
CA SER A 85 16.88 3.27 24.11
C SER A 85 16.77 2.26 25.24
N TYR A 86 16.05 2.67 26.29
CA TYR A 86 15.75 1.83 27.44
C TYR A 86 14.40 2.26 27.99
N VAL A 87 13.61 1.29 28.45
CA VAL A 87 12.28 1.56 28.96
C VAL A 87 12.35 2.53 30.13
N GLY A 88 11.64 3.64 30.04
CA GLY A 88 11.65 4.68 31.04
C GLY A 88 12.74 5.72 30.89
N PHE A 89 13.53 5.65 29.82
CA PHE A 89 14.64 6.59 29.61
C PHE A 89 14.49 7.31 28.26
N LYS A 90 15.06 8.51 28.19
CA LYS A 90 15.08 9.26 26.94
C LYS A 90 15.99 8.56 25.93
N GLN A 91 15.50 8.39 24.72
CA GLN A 91 16.31 7.82 23.65
C GLN A 91 17.43 8.77 23.28
N GLN A 92 18.62 8.25 23.09
CA GLN A 92 19.78 9.02 22.66
C GLN A 92 20.23 8.52 21.29
N THR A 93 20.58 9.47 20.42
CA THR A 93 21.07 9.16 19.07
C THR A 93 22.47 9.72 18.92
N GLU A 94 23.43 8.88 18.53
CA GLU A 94 24.82 9.26 18.31
C GLU A 94 25.22 8.99 16.86
N GLN A 95 25.92 9.92 16.27
CA GLN A 95 26.54 9.69 14.94
C GLN A 95 28.01 9.36 15.14
N LEU A 96 28.45 8.31 14.49
CA LEU A 96 29.79 7.78 14.68
C LEU A 96 30.41 7.42 13.33
N VAL A 97 31.62 7.92 13.12
CA VAL A 97 32.47 7.45 12.01
C VAL A 97 33.30 6.29 12.57
N LEU A 98 33.06 5.09 12.06
CA LEU A 98 33.78 3.89 12.51
C LEU A 98 34.94 3.64 11.55
N ASP A 99 36.09 4.23 11.89
CA ASP A 99 37.33 4.14 11.12
C ASP A 99 38.45 3.46 11.93
N THR A 100 38.17 3.14 13.16
CA THR A 100 39.02 2.40 14.09
C THR A 100 38.09 1.69 15.09
N ASN A 101 38.62 0.80 15.91
CA ASN A 101 37.85 0.24 17.03
C ASN A 101 37.44 1.37 17.97
N LYS A 102 36.14 1.44 18.30
CA LYS A 102 35.59 2.54 19.11
C LYS A 102 34.78 2.01 20.27
N ARG A 103 34.93 2.70 21.41
CA ARG A 103 34.14 2.41 22.61
C ARG A 103 33.36 3.67 22.97
N LEU A 104 32.05 3.51 23.12
CA LEU A 104 31.16 4.60 23.53
C LEU A 104 30.61 4.31 24.92
N GLU A 105 30.61 5.32 25.77
CA GLU A 105 29.86 5.30 27.00
C GLU A 105 28.66 6.22 26.84
N ILE A 106 27.47 5.68 27.00
CA ILE A 106 26.23 6.38 26.77
C ILE A 106 25.48 6.49 28.09
N PHE A 107 25.19 7.72 28.46
CA PHE A 107 24.47 8.01 29.70
C PHE A 107 23.04 8.39 29.31
N LEU A 108 22.07 7.57 29.73
CA LEU A 108 20.66 7.84 29.45
C LEU A 108 20.02 8.55 30.64
N ASP A 109 19.25 9.59 30.35
CA ASP A 109 18.43 10.29 31.33
C ASP A 109 17.07 9.59 31.47
N GLU A 110 16.64 9.43 32.71
CA GLU A 110 15.31 8.89 32.97
C GLU A 110 14.24 9.81 32.41
N LYS A 111 13.26 9.24 31.76
CA LYS A 111 12.09 9.97 31.31
C LYS A 111 11.16 10.18 32.52
N THR A 112 10.93 11.41 32.87
CA THR A 112 10.06 11.70 33.98
C THR A 112 8.57 11.57 33.61
N GLU A 113 8.19 11.48 32.36
CA GLU A 113 6.77 11.48 31.93
C GLU A 113 6.46 10.84 30.58
N GLU A 114 7.19 9.80 30.15
CA GLU A 114 6.88 9.20 28.85
C GLU A 114 6.66 7.70 28.93
N LEU A 115 5.43 7.30 28.61
CA LEU A 115 5.16 5.92 28.24
C LEU A 115 5.49 5.79 26.76
N SER A 116 6.53 5.08 26.44
CA SER A 116 6.82 4.79 25.05
C SER A 116 5.73 3.87 24.54
N GLU A 117 4.84 4.42 23.75
CA GLU A 117 4.01 3.57 22.96
C GLU A 117 4.90 2.82 22.00
N VAL A 118 4.79 1.54 22.05
CA VAL A 118 5.58 0.71 21.19
C VAL A 118 7.05 1.03 21.32
N ILE A 119 7.66 0.32 22.11
CA ILE A 119 9.05 0.07 21.87
C ILE A 119 9.17 -0.13 20.37
N VAL A 120 9.61 0.91 19.66
CA VAL A 120 10.08 0.73 18.31
C VAL A 120 11.23 -0.23 18.49
N ARG A 121 10.93 -1.49 18.45
CA ARG A 121 11.94 -2.50 18.63
C ARG A 121 13.01 -2.22 17.60
N ALA A 122 14.15 -1.76 18.08
CA ALA A 122 15.33 -1.72 17.24
C ALA A 122 15.37 -3.05 16.51
N LYS A 123 15.46 -2.99 15.19
CA LYS A 123 15.52 -4.21 14.39
C LYS A 123 16.68 -5.04 14.96
N LYS A 124 16.36 -6.16 15.59
CA LYS A 124 17.39 -7.03 16.15
C LYS A 124 18.32 -7.47 15.03
N LEU A 125 19.59 -7.56 15.38
CA LEU A 125 20.56 -8.22 14.50
C LEU A 125 19.98 -9.57 14.06
N ASN A 126 19.91 -9.84 12.76
CA ASN A 126 19.33 -11.06 12.21
C ASN A 126 17.83 -11.21 12.44
N GLU A 127 17.10 -10.11 12.61
CA GLU A 127 15.64 -10.20 12.77
C GLU A 127 14.99 -10.92 11.60
N ASN A 128 15.52 -10.70 10.38
CA ASN A 128 15.00 -11.39 9.20
C ASN A 128 15.19 -12.90 9.27
N LEU A 129 16.16 -13.39 10.06
CA LEU A 129 16.38 -14.81 10.27
C LEU A 129 15.58 -15.35 11.45
N GLU A 130 15.47 -14.60 12.54
CA GLU A 130 14.92 -15.08 13.81
C GLU A 130 13.42 -14.89 13.96
N SER A 131 12.85 -13.87 13.34
CA SER A 131 11.41 -13.59 13.49
C SER A 131 10.59 -14.75 12.92
N PRO A 132 9.58 -15.25 13.64
CA PRO A 132 8.69 -16.27 13.10
C PRO A 132 7.77 -15.73 12.02
N GLN A 133 7.68 -14.42 11.87
CA GLN A 133 6.84 -13.81 10.85
C GLN A 133 7.50 -13.92 9.48
N MET A 134 6.75 -14.44 8.54
CA MET A 134 7.18 -14.60 7.15
C MET A 134 6.37 -13.63 6.29
N GLY A 135 7.00 -13.11 5.23
CA GLY A 135 6.31 -12.25 4.29
C GLY A 135 6.03 -10.84 4.81
N VAL A 136 6.70 -10.44 5.90
CA VAL A 136 6.55 -9.09 6.46
C VAL A 136 7.63 -8.20 5.90
N LEU A 137 7.23 -7.06 5.36
CA LEU A 137 8.16 -6.04 4.86
C LEU A 137 7.96 -4.77 5.68
N ARG A 138 9.02 -4.30 6.30
CA ARG A 138 8.98 -3.13 7.17
C ARG A 138 9.82 -2.01 6.60
N LEU A 139 9.21 -0.83 6.51
CA LEU A 139 9.88 0.39 6.11
C LEU A 139 9.67 1.43 7.19
N ASP A 140 10.75 1.86 7.84
CA ASP A 140 10.66 2.96 8.79
C ASP A 140 10.77 4.30 8.05
N ALA A 141 10.65 5.41 8.78
CA ALA A 141 10.67 6.74 8.18
C ALA A 141 11.97 7.00 7.42
N GLN A 142 13.10 6.52 7.95
CA GLN A 142 14.39 6.73 7.29
C GLN A 142 14.52 5.88 6.03
N ALA A 143 14.01 4.65 6.06
CA ALA A 143 14.01 3.80 4.87
C ALA A 143 13.16 4.41 3.76
N LEU A 144 12.01 4.99 4.12
CA LEU A 144 11.15 5.67 3.14
C LEU A 144 11.85 6.85 2.49
N LYS A 145 12.63 7.62 3.25
CA LYS A 145 13.35 8.77 2.73
C LYS A 145 14.51 8.40 1.82
N LYS A 146 15.04 7.19 1.94
CA LYS A 146 16.10 6.69 1.07
C LYS A 146 15.58 6.15 -0.25
N LEU A 147 14.28 5.84 -0.32
CA LEU A 147 13.69 5.34 -1.56
C LEU A 147 13.61 6.47 -2.58
N PRO A 148 13.74 6.16 -3.86
CA PRO A 148 13.69 7.21 -4.87
C PRO A 148 12.38 7.94 -4.87
N SER A 149 12.49 9.25 -4.89
CA SER A 149 11.35 10.12 -4.95
C SER A 149 10.72 10.04 -6.33
N ALA A 150 9.40 9.84 -6.38
CA ALA A 150 8.66 9.95 -7.63
C ALA A 150 7.92 11.27 -7.62
N LEU A 151 7.98 11.97 -8.73
CA LEU A 151 7.24 13.24 -8.90
C LEU A 151 7.61 14.30 -7.84
N GLY A 152 8.88 14.25 -7.36
CA GLY A 152 9.38 15.25 -6.43
C GLY A 152 9.13 14.95 -4.97
N GLU A 153 8.41 13.88 -4.65
CA GLU A 153 8.09 13.49 -3.27
C GLU A 153 8.31 12.00 -3.08
N PHE A 154 8.75 11.64 -1.89
CA PHE A 154 8.69 10.24 -1.47
C PHE A 154 7.24 9.83 -1.37
N ASP A 155 6.93 8.64 -1.81
CA ASP A 155 5.54 8.17 -1.83
C ASP A 155 5.47 6.76 -1.27
N VAL A 156 4.62 6.56 -0.26
CA VAL A 156 4.52 5.29 0.45
C VAL A 156 4.08 4.17 -0.48
N LEU A 157 3.00 4.36 -1.23
CA LEU A 157 2.47 3.28 -2.06
C LEU A 157 3.39 2.97 -3.24
N ARG A 158 4.00 3.99 -3.84
CA ARG A 158 4.98 3.73 -4.90
C ARG A 158 6.18 2.97 -4.38
N SER A 159 6.63 3.32 -3.17
CA SER A 159 7.74 2.60 -2.54
C SER A 159 7.37 1.15 -2.27
N VAL A 160 6.16 0.91 -1.80
CA VAL A 160 5.67 -0.43 -1.53
C VAL A 160 5.58 -1.26 -2.82
N THR A 161 5.26 -0.63 -3.96
CA THR A 161 5.20 -1.37 -5.23
C THR A 161 6.57 -1.78 -5.78
N LEU A 162 7.66 -1.30 -5.17
CA LEU A 162 9.00 -1.76 -5.54
C LEU A 162 9.42 -3.01 -4.75
N LEU A 163 8.61 -3.44 -3.81
CA LEU A 163 8.88 -4.61 -2.97
C LEU A 163 8.38 -5.88 -3.65
N PRO A 164 8.96 -7.06 -3.30
CA PRO A 164 8.55 -8.29 -3.98
C PRO A 164 7.09 -8.64 -3.70
N GLY A 165 6.41 -9.07 -4.75
CA GLY A 165 5.02 -9.49 -4.67
C GLY A 165 4.00 -8.38 -4.68
N VAL A 166 4.42 -7.13 -4.84
CA VAL A 166 3.50 -5.98 -4.82
C VAL A 166 3.46 -5.34 -6.20
N ASN A 167 2.26 -5.08 -6.68
CA ASN A 167 2.02 -4.46 -7.98
C ASN A 167 0.93 -3.41 -7.87
N ASN A 168 0.78 -2.66 -8.96
CA ASN A 168 -0.41 -1.86 -9.20
C ASN A 168 -0.96 -2.22 -10.57
N ALA A 169 -2.07 -1.62 -10.94
CA ALA A 169 -2.72 -1.92 -12.22
C ALA A 169 -2.16 -1.06 -13.37
N GLY A 170 -1.04 -0.35 -13.15
CA GLY A 170 -0.42 0.54 -14.14
C GLY A 170 -0.04 1.85 -13.50
N ASP A 171 0.25 2.86 -14.32
CA ASP A 171 0.66 4.17 -13.81
C ASP A 171 -0.48 4.86 -13.05
N VAL A 172 -1.70 4.57 -13.42
CA VAL A 172 -2.89 5.20 -12.89
C VAL A 172 -3.76 4.09 -12.30
N SER A 173 -3.55 3.79 -11.02
CA SER A 173 -4.32 2.73 -10.36
C SER A 173 -4.59 3.11 -8.91
N ASN A 174 -5.76 2.74 -8.43
CA ASN A 174 -6.27 3.20 -7.15
C ASN A 174 -5.97 2.20 -6.02
N GLY A 175 -4.70 1.88 -5.84
CA GLY A 175 -4.29 1.00 -4.77
C GLY A 175 -3.20 0.04 -5.18
N ILE A 176 -3.01 -0.99 -4.39
CA ILE A 176 -1.97 -2.01 -4.60
C ILE A 176 -2.60 -3.39 -4.73
N SER A 177 -1.94 -4.23 -5.50
CA SER A 177 -2.23 -5.66 -5.58
C SER A 177 -1.08 -6.42 -4.95
N VAL A 178 -1.37 -7.24 -3.96
CA VAL A 178 -0.36 -8.01 -3.24
C VAL A 178 -0.56 -9.47 -3.59
N ARG A 179 0.49 -10.08 -4.14
CA ARG A 179 0.49 -11.51 -4.52
C ARG A 179 -0.75 -11.88 -5.34
N GLY A 180 -1.08 -11.03 -6.30
CA GLY A 180 -2.17 -11.28 -7.23
C GLY A 180 -3.57 -11.04 -6.70
N GLY A 181 -3.70 -10.50 -5.49
CA GLY A 181 -5.02 -10.19 -4.93
C GLY A 181 -5.63 -8.94 -5.52
N SER A 182 -6.96 -8.85 -5.49
CA SER A 182 -7.65 -7.64 -5.91
C SER A 182 -7.46 -6.53 -4.89
N LEU A 183 -7.77 -5.30 -5.30
CA LEU A 183 -7.50 -4.13 -4.47
C LEU A 183 -8.25 -4.18 -3.14
N ASP A 184 -9.47 -4.72 -3.14
CA ASP A 184 -10.29 -4.81 -1.92
C ASP A 184 -9.86 -5.93 -0.97
N GLN A 185 -8.95 -6.80 -1.39
CA GLN A 185 -8.44 -7.88 -0.54
C GLN A 185 -7.29 -7.43 0.35
N ASN A 186 -6.94 -6.15 0.30
CA ASN A 186 -5.90 -5.55 1.12
C ASN A 186 -6.51 -4.64 2.17
N LEU A 187 -6.08 -4.76 3.41
CA LEU A 187 -6.48 -3.85 4.48
C LEU A 187 -5.43 -2.75 4.59
N LEU A 188 -5.79 -1.55 4.22
CA LEU A 188 -4.91 -0.39 4.37
C LEU A 188 -5.34 0.38 5.60
N LEU A 189 -4.42 0.51 6.56
CA LEU A 189 -4.67 1.21 7.83
C LEU A 189 -3.74 2.41 7.95
N TYR A 190 -4.29 3.54 8.34
CA TYR A 190 -3.53 4.75 8.66
C TYR A 190 -3.87 5.13 10.09
N ASP A 191 -2.93 4.88 10.98
CA ASP A 191 -3.12 5.02 12.43
C ASP A 191 -4.40 4.31 12.87
N TYR A 192 -4.51 3.02 12.54
CA TYR A 192 -5.63 2.11 12.85
C TYR A 192 -6.91 2.34 12.06
N ALA A 193 -7.01 3.42 11.29
CA ALA A 193 -8.23 3.71 10.53
C ALA A 193 -8.15 3.12 9.13
N PRO A 194 -9.15 2.38 8.68
CA PRO A 194 -9.14 1.88 7.31
C PRO A 194 -9.26 3.02 6.30
N VAL A 195 -8.48 2.93 5.23
CA VAL A 195 -8.49 3.91 4.15
C VAL A 195 -9.00 3.21 2.90
N PHE A 196 -10.17 3.62 2.41
CA PHE A 196 -10.82 3.00 1.28
C PHE A 196 -10.37 3.56 -0.06
N ASN A 197 -9.84 4.80 -0.06
CA ASN A 197 -9.27 5.42 -1.24
C ASN A 197 -7.88 5.94 -0.89
N PRO A 198 -6.84 5.15 -1.16
CA PRO A 198 -5.51 5.51 -0.68
C PRO A 198 -4.68 6.39 -1.60
N THR A 199 -5.25 6.87 -2.72
CA THR A 199 -4.45 7.57 -3.72
C THR A 199 -5.06 8.91 -4.13
N HIS A 200 -4.17 9.81 -4.55
CA HIS A 200 -4.48 11.06 -5.25
C HIS A 200 -4.08 10.93 -6.72
N LEU A 201 -4.61 11.81 -7.56
CA LEU A 201 -4.18 11.94 -8.95
C LEU A 201 -4.16 10.59 -9.67
N PHE A 202 -5.29 9.89 -9.59
CA PHE A 202 -5.46 8.62 -10.31
C PHE A 202 -4.41 7.57 -9.93
N GLY A 203 -3.89 7.62 -8.71
CA GLY A 203 -2.88 6.66 -8.26
C GLY A 203 -1.44 7.13 -8.39
N LEU A 204 -1.21 8.35 -8.86
CA LEU A 204 0.16 8.88 -8.98
C LEU A 204 0.79 9.19 -7.62
N PHE A 205 -0.03 9.57 -6.64
CA PHE A 205 0.41 9.83 -5.27
C PHE A 205 -0.42 9.02 -4.30
N SER A 206 0.16 8.63 -3.18
CA SER A 206 -0.65 8.15 -2.07
C SER A 206 -1.21 9.34 -1.28
N VAL A 207 -2.25 9.09 -0.49
CA VAL A 207 -2.82 10.13 0.38
C VAL A 207 -1.97 10.35 1.63
N PHE A 208 -0.90 9.60 1.81
CA PHE A 208 -0.07 9.60 3.02
C PHE A 208 1.15 10.49 2.79
N THR A 209 1.26 11.57 3.55
CA THR A 209 2.43 12.46 3.49
C THR A 209 3.60 11.79 4.21
N PRO A 210 4.73 11.52 3.54
CA PRO A 210 5.80 10.75 4.16
C PRO A 210 6.37 11.37 5.43
N ASP A 211 6.34 12.70 5.56
CA ASP A 211 6.88 13.38 6.74
C ASP A 211 6.10 13.05 8.02
N MET A 212 4.85 12.60 7.88
CA MET A 212 3.99 12.25 9.01
C MET A 212 4.19 10.81 9.50
N ILE A 213 4.92 9.97 8.76
CA ILE A 213 4.90 8.53 8.94
C ILE A 213 6.08 8.08 9.78
N SER A 214 5.83 7.23 10.78
CA SER A 214 6.88 6.59 11.55
C SER A 214 7.26 5.24 10.98
N SER A 215 6.28 4.45 10.51
CA SER A 215 6.56 3.12 9.99
C SER A 215 5.47 2.66 9.03
N VAL A 216 5.87 1.77 8.13
CA VAL A 216 4.97 1.09 7.18
C VAL A 216 5.28 -0.39 7.28
N ASP A 217 4.30 -1.19 7.69
CA ASP A 217 4.42 -2.64 7.76
C ASP A 217 3.47 -3.26 6.74
N LEU A 218 4.02 -4.06 5.84
CA LEU A 218 3.23 -4.82 4.88
C LEU A 218 3.30 -6.30 5.24
N PHE A 219 2.15 -6.88 5.58
CA PHE A 219 2.02 -8.30 5.89
C PHE A 219 1.44 -9.00 4.67
N ARG A 220 2.26 -9.84 4.02
CA ARG A 220 1.86 -10.62 2.83
C ARG A 220 1.58 -12.08 3.16
N ALA A 221 2.03 -12.54 4.33
CA ALA A 221 1.79 -13.88 4.84
C ALA A 221 1.87 -13.82 6.36
N ASN A 222 1.37 -14.85 7.03
CA ASN A 222 1.35 -14.93 8.49
C ASN A 222 0.83 -13.64 9.13
N ILE A 223 -0.32 -13.18 8.64
CA ILE A 223 -0.91 -11.93 9.10
C ILE A 223 -1.28 -12.07 10.58
N PRO A 224 -0.80 -11.18 11.48
CA PRO A 224 -1.10 -11.30 12.91
C PRO A 224 -2.60 -11.33 13.18
N SER A 225 -3.00 -12.04 14.23
CA SER A 225 -4.42 -12.31 14.50
C SER A 225 -5.22 -11.06 14.88
N ARG A 226 -4.54 -9.95 15.21
CA ARG A 226 -5.26 -8.68 15.45
C ARG A 226 -5.88 -8.13 14.18
N TYR A 227 -5.40 -8.52 13.02
CA TYR A 227 -5.94 -8.05 11.74
C TYR A 227 -6.89 -9.08 11.16
N GLY A 228 -7.98 -8.60 10.61
CA GLY A 228 -8.96 -9.46 9.95
C GLY A 228 -9.75 -8.71 8.90
N GLY A 229 -10.59 -9.44 8.19
CA GLY A 229 -11.53 -8.84 7.25
C GLY A 229 -11.02 -8.62 5.84
N ARG A 230 -9.75 -8.95 5.53
CA ARG A 230 -9.21 -8.86 4.17
C ARG A 230 -8.31 -10.07 3.92
N VAL A 231 -8.53 -10.75 2.85
CA VAL A 231 -7.91 -12.04 2.60
C VAL A 231 -6.45 -12.00 2.09
N UNK A 232 -6.09 -10.85 1.62
CA UNK A 232 -4.83 -10.83 0.98
C UNK A 232 -3.73 -10.33 1.81
N SER A 233 -3.86 -9.11 2.17
CA SER A 233 -2.72 -8.51 2.86
C SER A 233 -3.16 -7.41 3.82
N VAL A 234 -2.22 -6.97 4.65
CA VAL A 234 -2.44 -5.80 5.51
C VAL A 234 -1.27 -4.84 5.31
N LEU A 235 -1.58 -3.58 5.00
CA LEU A 235 -0.62 -2.48 4.98
C LEU A 235 -0.94 -1.56 6.15
N ASP A 236 -0.09 -1.59 7.17
CA ASP A 236 -0.30 -0.86 8.43
C ASP A 236 0.65 0.32 8.48
N ILE A 237 0.12 1.52 8.35
CA ILE A 237 0.88 2.77 8.33
C ILE A 237 0.62 3.52 9.63
N LYS A 238 1.70 3.81 10.37
CA LYS A 238 1.62 4.52 11.64
C LYS A 238 2.10 5.96 11.49
N VAL A 239 1.36 6.88 12.08
CA VAL A 239 1.72 8.29 12.16
C VAL A 239 2.69 8.48 13.34
N LYS A 240 3.68 9.36 13.17
CA LYS A 240 4.65 9.68 14.23
C LYS A 240 3.94 10.13 15.50
N ASN A 241 4.39 9.63 16.63
CA ASN A 241 4.03 10.23 17.91
C ASN A 241 4.85 11.51 18.11
N PRO A 242 4.21 12.64 18.42
CA PRO A 242 4.94 13.91 18.51
C PRO A 242 5.62 14.09 19.87
N TYR A 243 6.58 13.24 20.19
CA TYR A 243 7.45 13.44 21.35
C TYR A 243 8.42 14.56 21.01
N ILE A 244 8.12 15.77 21.41
CA ILE A 244 8.89 16.92 20.99
C ILE A 244 8.93 17.96 22.09
N ASP A 245 10.09 18.64 22.26
CA ASP A 245 10.27 19.64 23.28
C ASP A 245 10.44 21.05 22.73
N THR A 246 10.63 21.21 21.42
CA THR A 246 10.76 22.50 20.76
C THR A 246 9.98 22.51 19.46
N LEU A 247 9.69 23.69 18.97
CA LEU A 247 9.01 23.87 17.68
C LEU A 247 9.90 23.43 16.53
N LYS A 248 9.37 22.59 15.66
CA LYS A 248 10.00 22.19 14.40
C LYS A 248 9.05 22.43 13.24
N LEU A 249 9.58 22.99 12.16
CA LEU A 249 8.85 23.20 10.91
C LEU A 249 9.60 22.49 9.80
N SER A 250 8.86 21.84 8.92
CA SER A 250 9.46 21.25 7.71
C SER A 250 8.45 21.28 6.59
N GLY A 251 8.94 21.10 5.38
CA GLY A 251 8.04 21.08 4.26
C GLY A 251 8.77 21.03 2.93
N GLY A 252 8.00 21.22 1.88
CA GLY A 252 8.53 21.23 0.53
C GLY A 252 7.63 22.03 -0.38
N ILE A 253 8.25 22.72 -1.34
CA ILE A 253 7.53 23.46 -2.38
C ILE A 253 7.99 22.84 -3.70
N GLY A 254 7.07 22.23 -4.41
CA GLY A 254 7.37 21.52 -5.64
C GLY A 254 6.42 21.86 -6.77
N LEU A 255 6.78 21.39 -7.94
CA LEU A 255 5.94 21.60 -9.13
C LEU A 255 4.65 20.79 -9.08
N SER A 256 4.69 19.60 -8.50
CA SER A 256 3.49 18.74 -8.44
C SER A 256 2.69 18.93 -7.18
N SER A 257 3.33 19.27 -6.05
CA SER A 257 2.65 19.45 -4.78
C SER A 257 3.51 20.25 -3.82
N SER A 258 2.86 20.82 -2.80
CA SER A 258 3.52 21.54 -1.72
C SER A 258 3.00 21.04 -0.39
N ARG A 259 3.88 20.97 0.60
CA ARG A 259 3.53 20.43 1.91
C ARG A 259 4.17 21.22 3.03
N LEU A 260 3.51 21.21 4.19
CA LEU A 260 4.02 21.86 5.40
C LEU A 260 3.73 20.97 6.59
N LEU A 261 4.71 20.82 7.47
CA LEU A 261 4.62 20.04 8.69
C LEU A 261 5.05 20.87 9.87
N VAL A 262 4.25 20.84 10.94
CA VAL A 262 4.52 21.55 12.19
C VAL A 262 4.53 20.53 13.33
N GLU A 263 5.59 20.54 14.13
CA GLU A 263 5.69 19.74 15.35
C GLU A 263 6.00 20.69 16.49
N THR A 264 5.19 20.66 17.56
CA THR A 264 5.39 21.58 18.67
C THR A 264 4.76 21.03 19.96
N PRO A 265 5.37 21.26 21.13
CA PRO A 265 4.64 21.09 22.36
C PRO A 265 3.60 22.19 22.54
N LEU A 266 2.39 21.82 22.97
CA LEU A 266 1.38 22.78 23.39
C LEU A 266 1.47 23.02 24.89
N ILE A 267 1.70 21.94 25.65
CA ILE A 267 2.05 21.99 27.06
C ILE A 267 3.30 21.09 27.22
N LYS A 268 4.38 21.68 27.62
CA LYS A 268 5.67 20.96 27.68
C LYS A 268 5.55 19.67 28.49
N ASN A 269 6.01 18.57 27.90
CA ASN A 269 6.02 17.21 28.46
C ASN A 269 4.64 16.63 28.73
N LYS A 270 3.55 17.32 28.36
CA LYS A 270 2.20 16.80 28.60
C LYS A 270 1.32 16.72 27.36
N LEU A 271 1.38 17.73 26.50
CA LEU A 271 0.52 17.75 25.30
C LEU A 271 1.34 18.28 24.14
N MET A 272 1.48 17.44 23.12
CA MET A 272 2.27 17.76 21.95
C MET A 272 1.45 17.47 20.70
N VAL A 273 1.80 18.15 19.60
CA VAL A 273 1.05 18.04 18.36
C VAL A 273 2.01 17.92 17.18
N ILE A 274 1.62 17.09 16.22
CA ILE A 274 2.19 17.10 14.87
C ILE A 274 1.03 17.32 13.91
N ALA A 275 1.19 18.25 12.99
CA ALA A 275 0.18 18.59 12.01
C ALA A 275 0.83 18.81 10.66
N GLY A 276 0.31 18.17 9.65
CA GLY A 276 0.82 18.30 8.30
C GLY A 276 -0.30 18.45 7.30
N ALA A 277 -0.01 19.17 6.24
CA ALA A 277 -0.95 19.36 5.14
C ALA A 277 -0.20 19.39 3.83
N ARG A 278 -0.85 18.95 2.78
CA ARG A 278 -0.29 18.94 1.44
C ARG A 278 -1.38 19.32 0.45
N VAL A 279 -1.00 20.12 -0.56
CA VAL A 279 -1.89 20.46 -1.66
C VAL A 279 -1.16 20.21 -2.98
N GLY A 280 -1.92 19.79 -3.98
CA GLY A 280 -1.45 19.65 -5.33
C GLY A 280 -2.39 20.36 -6.28
N LEU A 281 -1.87 21.36 -6.98
CA LEU A 281 -2.60 22.12 -7.98
C LEU A 281 -2.00 21.81 -9.35
N THR A 282 -2.37 20.64 -9.90
CA THR A 282 -1.71 20.08 -11.06
C THR A 282 -2.39 20.46 -12.38
N ASP A 283 -3.40 21.32 -12.35
CA ASP A 283 -4.14 21.74 -13.54
C ASP A 283 -3.23 22.32 -14.62
N PHE A 284 -2.21 23.08 -14.20
CA PHE A 284 -1.28 23.71 -15.15
C PHE A 284 -0.19 22.75 -15.61
N LEU A 285 0.09 21.72 -14.83
CA LEU A 285 1.22 20.82 -15.07
C LEU A 285 0.86 19.67 -16.00
N LEU A 286 -0.31 19.08 -15.81
CA LEU A 286 -0.74 17.90 -16.58
C LEU A 286 -0.72 18.10 -18.09
N PRO A 287 -1.22 19.25 -18.61
CA PRO A 287 -1.19 19.46 -20.04
C PRO A 287 0.21 19.55 -20.65
N LEU A 288 1.23 19.90 -19.84
CA LEU A 288 2.61 20.00 -20.33
C LEU A 288 3.20 18.62 -20.63
N PHE A 289 2.72 17.57 -19.96
CA PHE A 289 3.30 16.24 -20.06
C PHE A 289 2.54 15.30 -20.98
N SER A 290 1.29 15.63 -21.28
CA SER A 290 0.50 14.77 -22.16
C SER A 290 -0.55 15.61 -22.89
N LYS A 291 -0.60 15.45 -24.21
CA LYS A 291 -1.64 16.10 -25.02
C LYS A 291 -3.04 15.60 -24.66
N ARG A 292 -3.12 14.35 -24.16
CA ARG A 292 -4.40 13.77 -23.72
C ARG A 292 -4.92 14.42 -22.45
N LEU A 293 -4.04 15.02 -21.65
CA LEU A 293 -4.41 15.66 -20.40
C LEU A 293 -4.65 17.16 -20.55
N LYS A 294 -4.71 17.67 -21.78
CA LYS A 294 -4.83 19.11 -22.06
C LYS A 294 -6.06 19.75 -21.39
N ASN A 295 -7.18 19.02 -21.36
CA ASN A 295 -8.41 19.53 -20.78
C ASN A 295 -8.73 18.91 -19.42
N THR A 296 -7.81 18.18 -18.85
CA THR A 296 -7.99 17.53 -17.55
C THR A 296 -7.62 18.49 -16.43
N LYS A 297 -8.50 18.62 -15.45
CA LYS A 297 -8.23 19.35 -14.22
C LYS A 297 -8.10 18.34 -13.09
N ALA A 298 -7.11 18.55 -12.24
CA ALA A 298 -6.89 17.68 -11.10
C ALA A 298 -6.30 18.48 -9.95
N LYS A 299 -6.93 18.35 -8.80
CA LYS A 299 -6.50 19.02 -7.56
C LYS A 299 -6.63 18.03 -6.43
N PHE A 300 -5.72 18.10 -5.49
CA PHE A 300 -5.84 17.27 -4.30
C PHE A 300 -5.31 17.99 -3.08
N ALA A 301 -5.77 17.52 -1.93
CA ALA A 301 -5.28 17.99 -0.65
C ALA A 301 -5.41 16.88 0.37
N ASP A 302 -4.49 16.86 1.31
CA ASP A 302 -4.63 15.99 2.48
C ASP A 302 -4.06 16.70 3.70
N ALA A 303 -4.55 16.30 4.87
CA ALA A 303 -4.10 16.85 6.14
C ALA A 303 -4.19 15.77 7.21
N THR A 304 -3.19 15.73 8.08
CA THR A 304 -3.15 14.86 9.24
C THR A 304 -2.78 15.68 10.45
N VAL A 305 -3.49 15.47 11.57
CA VAL A 305 -3.16 16.06 12.86
C VAL A 305 -3.10 14.95 13.88
N LYS A 306 -2.03 14.90 14.68
CA LYS A 306 -1.94 13.95 15.79
C LYS A 306 -1.57 14.67 17.06
N LEU A 307 -2.39 14.46 18.10
CA LEU A 307 -2.15 14.99 19.44
C LEU A 307 -1.68 13.85 20.33
N LEU A 308 -0.68 14.11 21.13
CA LEU A 308 -0.19 13.19 22.14
C LEU A 308 -0.38 13.83 23.50
N TYR A 309 -1.13 13.16 24.38
CA TYR A 309 -1.43 13.62 25.72
C TYR A 309 -0.94 12.59 26.73
N LEU A 310 -0.15 13.05 27.69
CA LEU A 310 0.46 12.20 28.72
C LEU A 310 -0.06 12.65 30.09
N PRO A 311 -1.29 12.23 30.48
CA PRO A 311 -1.84 12.69 31.77
C PRO A 311 -1.15 12.11 32.97
N THR A 312 -0.63 10.86 32.88
CA THR A 312 0.11 10.20 33.97
C THR A 312 1.27 9.44 33.35
N GLU A 313 2.13 8.88 34.21
CA GLU A 313 3.22 8.03 33.77
C GLU A 313 2.75 6.70 33.17
N LYS A 314 1.53 6.29 33.49
CA LYS A 314 0.98 5.01 33.04
C LYS A 314 -0.02 5.15 31.88
N ASP A 315 -0.37 6.37 31.49
CA ASP A 315 -1.39 6.60 30.49
C ASP A 315 -0.88 7.46 29.35
N GLN A 316 -1.13 7.01 28.14
CA GLN A 316 -0.80 7.74 26.92
C GLN A 316 -2.06 7.77 26.07
N LEU A 317 -2.51 8.97 25.71
CA LEU A 317 -3.63 9.13 24.80
C LEU A 317 -3.14 9.83 23.55
N THR A 318 -3.55 9.31 22.39
CA THR A 318 -3.32 9.98 21.11
C THR A 318 -4.64 10.15 20.39
N PHE A 319 -4.75 11.25 19.68
CA PHE A 319 -5.85 11.49 18.77
C PHE A 319 -5.25 11.80 17.39
N THR A 320 -5.69 11.06 16.36
CA THR A 320 -5.26 11.28 14.99
C THR A 320 -6.48 11.64 14.15
N GLY A 321 -6.43 12.78 13.47
CA GLY A 321 -7.43 13.16 12.49
C GLY A 321 -6.81 13.19 11.10
N PHE A 322 -7.52 12.69 10.12
CA PHE A 322 -7.04 12.61 8.74
C PHE A 322 -8.15 13.02 7.79
N TYR A 323 -7.80 13.89 6.84
CA TYR A 323 -8.69 14.35 5.80
C TYR A 323 -7.98 14.28 4.45
N SER A 324 -8.69 13.82 3.44
CA SER A 324 -8.18 13.73 2.08
C SER A 324 -9.29 14.13 1.12
N LYS A 325 -8.94 14.93 0.12
CA LYS A 325 -9.90 15.32 -0.92
C LYS A 325 -9.23 15.35 -2.27
N ASP A 326 -9.93 14.84 -3.28
CA ASP A 326 -9.51 14.85 -4.67
C ASP A 326 -10.62 15.44 -5.52
N PHE A 327 -10.24 16.24 -6.49
CA PHE A 327 -11.15 16.75 -7.52
C PHE A 327 -10.53 16.47 -8.88
N TYR A 328 -11.27 15.79 -9.73
CA TYR A 328 -10.86 15.52 -11.11
C TYR A 328 -11.97 15.93 -12.06
N GLN A 329 -11.58 16.56 -13.16
CA GLN A 329 -12.45 16.78 -14.29
C GLN A 329 -11.76 16.12 -15.50
N LEU A 330 -12.28 14.97 -15.90
CA LEU A 330 -11.61 14.11 -16.88
C LEU A 330 -12.18 14.31 -18.26
N ASP A 331 -11.31 14.63 -19.20
CA ASP A 331 -11.62 14.64 -20.62
C ASP A 331 -11.07 13.39 -21.32
N LEU A 332 -10.64 12.42 -20.55
CA LEU A 332 -10.05 11.19 -21.11
C LEU A 332 -11.06 10.33 -21.86
N VAL A 333 -12.34 10.46 -21.52
CA VAL A 333 -13.42 9.67 -22.12
C VAL A 333 -14.22 10.47 -23.14
N SER A 334 -13.84 11.70 -23.39
CA SER A 334 -14.59 12.57 -24.30
C SER A 334 -14.59 12.12 -25.76
N LYS A 335 -13.71 11.19 -26.11
CA LYS A 335 -13.64 10.65 -27.46
C LYS A 335 -14.33 9.32 -27.62
N VAL A 336 -15.00 8.82 -26.59
CA VAL A 336 -15.95 7.73 -26.77
C VAL A 336 -17.23 8.38 -27.28
N GLU A 337 -17.43 8.30 -28.55
CA GLU A 337 -18.59 8.92 -29.15
C GLU A 337 -19.86 8.44 -28.46
N ASN A 338 -20.74 9.39 -28.20
CA ASN A 338 -22.08 9.19 -27.67
C ASN A 338 -22.14 9.00 -26.15
N ILE A 339 -21.05 9.14 -25.45
CA ILE A 339 -21.13 9.38 -24.03
C ILE A 339 -20.80 10.87 -23.85
N SER A 340 -21.78 11.62 -23.37
CA SER A 340 -21.58 13.03 -23.08
C SER A 340 -20.81 13.18 -21.78
N ALA A 341 -19.57 12.69 -21.79
CA ALA A 341 -18.71 12.64 -20.62
C ALA A 341 -17.63 13.72 -20.67
N GLU A 342 -17.82 14.72 -21.50
CA GLU A 342 -16.79 15.74 -21.74
C GLU A 342 -16.43 16.60 -20.54
N SER A 343 -17.18 16.51 -19.45
CA SER A 343 -16.92 17.32 -18.29
C SER A 343 -17.25 16.60 -16.99
N ASN A 344 -17.25 15.26 -17.01
CA ASN A 344 -17.50 14.52 -15.78
C ASN A 344 -16.52 14.92 -14.71
N GLN A 345 -17.06 15.21 -13.52
CA GLN A 345 -16.28 15.63 -12.37
C GLN A 345 -16.34 14.53 -11.31
N TYR A 346 -15.22 14.31 -10.69
CA TYR A 346 -15.06 13.31 -9.64
C TYR A 346 -14.58 14.03 -8.39
N ASP A 347 -15.32 13.90 -7.30
CA ASP A 347 -15.01 14.55 -6.02
C ASP A 347 -14.96 13.43 -4.98
N PHE A 348 -13.77 13.11 -4.49
CA PHE A 348 -13.56 12.00 -3.55
C PHE A 348 -13.06 12.56 -2.23
N LYS A 349 -13.72 12.18 -1.14
CA LYS A 349 -13.43 12.71 0.20
C LYS A 349 -13.29 11.57 1.20
N THR A 350 -12.26 11.65 2.03
CA THR A 350 -12.04 10.74 3.16
C THR A 350 -11.90 11.57 4.43
N LEU A 351 -12.54 11.13 5.51
CA LEU A 351 -12.40 11.74 6.84
C LEU A 351 -12.35 10.64 7.88
N ASN A 352 -11.23 10.56 8.61
CA ASN A 352 -11.00 9.54 9.62
C ASN A 352 -10.56 10.18 10.94
N GLY A 353 -10.91 9.54 12.04
CA GLY A 353 -10.43 9.90 13.37
C GLY A 353 -10.12 8.67 14.19
N THR A 354 -9.02 8.72 14.93
CA THR A 354 -8.58 7.61 15.80
C THR A 354 -8.25 8.17 17.18
N LEU A 355 -8.85 7.56 18.21
CA LEU A 355 -8.50 7.83 19.59
C LEU A 355 -7.88 6.57 20.18
N ASN A 356 -6.67 6.65 20.67
CA ASN A 356 -5.90 5.50 21.15
C ASN A 356 -5.44 5.79 22.59
N TRP A 357 -5.87 4.96 23.52
CA TRP A 357 -5.46 5.03 24.92
C TRP A 357 -4.65 3.79 25.25
N VAL A 358 -3.38 4.00 25.62
CA VAL A 358 -2.51 2.93 26.10
C VAL A 358 -2.36 3.11 27.61
N HIS A 359 -2.79 2.12 28.37
CA HIS A 359 -2.65 2.09 29.82
C HIS A 359 -1.62 1.02 30.19
N THR A 360 -0.58 1.41 30.91
CA THR A 360 0.43 0.49 31.39
C THR A 360 0.01 -0.03 32.76
N ILE A 361 -0.31 -1.33 32.83
CA ILE A 361 -0.71 -1.98 34.07
C ILE A 361 0.52 -2.24 34.91
N ASP A 362 1.55 -2.81 34.29
CA ASP A 362 2.89 -2.93 34.88
C ASP A 362 3.94 -2.89 33.76
N ASP A 363 5.20 -3.07 34.08
CA ASP A 363 6.30 -2.92 33.11
C ASP A 363 6.16 -3.88 31.91
N ASP A 364 5.49 -5.01 32.10
CA ASP A 364 5.36 -6.05 31.07
C ASP A 364 3.95 -6.17 30.51
N THR A 365 2.99 -5.40 31.00
CA THR A 365 1.57 -5.56 30.66
C THR A 365 0.97 -4.22 30.28
N HIS A 366 0.37 -4.18 29.08
CA HIS A 366 -0.25 -2.97 28.54
C HIS A 366 -1.65 -3.28 28.06
N LEU A 367 -2.56 -2.35 28.30
CA LEU A 367 -3.92 -2.42 27.78
C LEU A 367 -4.10 -1.26 26.79
N LYS A 368 -4.44 -1.57 25.57
CA LYS A 368 -4.66 -0.59 24.51
C LYS A 368 -6.15 -0.58 24.15
N THR A 369 -6.76 0.60 24.18
CA THR A 369 -8.15 0.77 23.78
C THR A 369 -8.20 1.82 22.68
N ILE A 370 -8.79 1.45 21.55
CA ILE A 370 -8.78 2.28 20.34
C ILE A 370 -10.21 2.44 19.85
N VAL A 371 -10.60 3.68 19.57
CA VAL A 371 -11.87 3.99 18.90
C VAL A 371 -11.52 4.63 17.56
N VAL A 372 -12.06 4.08 16.49
CA VAL A 372 -11.80 4.56 15.13
C VAL A 372 -13.13 4.86 14.46
N ALA A 373 -13.24 6.05 13.87
CA ALA A 373 -14.37 6.42 13.05
C ALA A 373 -13.84 6.94 11.72
N GLY A 374 -14.42 6.45 10.62
CA GLY A 374 -13.94 6.89 9.32
C GLY A 374 -14.99 6.73 8.25
N GLY A 375 -14.79 7.48 7.16
CA GLY A 375 -15.69 7.43 6.05
C GLY A 375 -15.06 7.89 4.74
N TYR A 376 -15.56 7.32 3.67
CA TYR A 376 -15.17 7.65 2.30
C TYR A 376 -16.44 7.94 1.52
N THR A 377 -16.47 9.11 0.88
CA THR A 377 -17.63 9.60 0.14
C THR A 377 -17.18 9.99 -1.28
N PRO A 378 -17.26 9.08 -2.24
CA PRO A 378 -17.03 9.45 -3.65
C PRO A 378 -18.30 10.06 -4.26
N LYS A 379 -18.11 11.08 -5.09
CA LYS A 379 -19.17 11.76 -5.80
C LYS A 379 -18.78 11.90 -7.25
N ILE A 380 -19.71 11.60 -8.15
CA ILE A 380 -19.54 11.80 -9.58
C ILE A 380 -20.60 12.79 -10.05
N ILE A 381 -20.17 13.82 -10.75
CA ILE A 381 -21.05 14.86 -11.28
C ILE A 381 -21.00 14.75 -12.80
N PHE A 382 -22.17 14.59 -13.40
CA PHE A 382 -22.36 14.52 -14.85
C PHE A 382 -23.03 15.82 -15.30
N PRO A 383 -22.27 16.82 -15.78
CA PRO A 383 -22.91 18.05 -16.27
C PRO A 383 -23.69 17.76 -17.54
N GLU A 384 -24.89 18.34 -17.62
CA GLU A 384 -25.71 18.19 -18.82
C GLU A 384 -25.23 19.16 -19.89
N LEU A 385 -25.13 18.66 -21.13
CA LEU A 385 -24.78 19.52 -22.24
C LEU A 385 -25.92 20.55 -22.48
N GLU A 386 -25.54 21.78 -22.69
CA GLU A 386 -26.47 22.89 -23.03
C GLU A 386 -27.37 23.34 -21.89
N SER A 387 -27.11 22.96 -20.64
CA SER A 387 -27.86 23.48 -19.49
C SER A 387 -26.94 23.59 -18.27
N ASP A 388 -27.40 24.32 -17.26
CA ASP A 388 -26.69 24.46 -15.99
C ASP A 388 -27.00 23.29 -15.04
N ASN A 389 -27.79 22.33 -15.49
CA ASN A 389 -28.20 21.21 -14.66
C ASN A 389 -27.03 20.22 -14.47
N GLU A 390 -26.97 19.64 -13.30
CA GLU A 390 -25.97 18.59 -12.97
C GLU A 390 -26.71 17.37 -12.44
N ILE A 391 -26.25 16.19 -12.87
CA ILE A 391 -26.70 14.91 -12.34
C ILE A 391 -25.61 14.43 -11.40
N GLU A 392 -25.98 14.16 -10.13
CA GLU A 392 -25.01 13.77 -9.12
C GLU A 392 -25.23 12.31 -8.69
N PHE A 393 -24.15 11.54 -8.68
CA PHE A 393 -24.13 10.20 -8.10
C PHE A 393 -23.20 10.23 -6.90
N THR A 394 -23.72 9.79 -5.73
CA THR A 394 -22.95 9.74 -4.49
C THR A 394 -23.07 8.36 -3.88
N SER A 395 -21.96 7.81 -3.42
CA SER A 395 -21.95 6.61 -2.58
C SER A 395 -21.16 6.89 -1.31
N LYS A 396 -21.23 5.98 -0.35
CA LYS A 396 -20.59 6.23 0.94
C LYS A 396 -20.29 4.92 1.65
N ILE A 397 -19.12 4.82 2.27
CA ILE A 397 -18.81 3.76 3.20
C ILE A 397 -18.28 4.37 4.49
N ASN A 398 -18.91 4.05 5.61
CA ASN A 398 -18.51 4.49 6.94
C ASN A 398 -18.18 3.28 7.80
N SER A 399 -17.16 3.42 8.63
CA SER A 399 -16.78 2.40 9.60
C SER A 399 -16.62 3.03 10.98
N LEU A 400 -17.03 2.28 11.99
CA LEU A 400 -16.79 2.62 13.38
C LEU A 400 -16.23 1.37 14.05
N SER A 401 -15.09 1.50 14.71
CA SER A 401 -14.40 0.36 15.34
C SER A 401 -14.07 0.66 16.78
N LEU A 402 -14.22 -0.36 17.62
CA LEU A 402 -13.75 -0.33 18.99
C LEU A 402 -12.84 -1.54 19.18
N ILE A 403 -11.61 -1.30 19.62
CA ILE A 403 -10.61 -2.34 19.82
C ILE A 403 -10.09 -2.24 21.25
N SER A 404 -10.02 -3.36 21.96
CA SER A 404 -9.36 -3.41 23.25
C SER A 404 -8.41 -4.61 23.26
N GLU A 405 -7.14 -4.37 23.49
CA GLU A 405 -6.09 -5.39 23.37
C GLU A 405 -5.18 -5.33 24.59
N LEU A 406 -5.03 -6.48 25.24
CA LEU A 406 -4.10 -6.67 26.35
C LEU A 406 -2.86 -7.37 25.80
N SER A 407 -1.69 -6.81 26.04
CA SER A 407 -0.42 -7.42 25.66
C SER A 407 0.44 -7.64 26.91
N LYS A 408 1.13 -8.78 26.92
CA LYS A 408 1.97 -9.13 28.05
C LYS A 408 3.22 -9.86 27.58
N GLU A 409 4.37 -9.43 28.09
CA GLU A 409 5.61 -10.16 27.97
C GLU A 409 5.78 -11.02 29.22
N VAL A 410 5.46 -12.32 29.12
CA VAL A 410 5.51 -13.26 30.25
C VAL A 410 6.96 -13.54 30.60
N LYS A 411 7.80 -13.77 29.56
CA LYS A 411 9.23 -13.99 29.64
C LYS A 411 9.89 -13.31 28.46
N PRO A 412 11.19 -13.08 28.47
CA PRO A 412 11.84 -12.50 27.29
C PRO A 412 11.65 -13.31 26.00
N ASN A 413 11.38 -14.62 26.12
CA ASN A 413 11.17 -15.51 24.99
C ASN A 413 9.71 -15.91 24.77
N PHE A 414 8.77 -15.30 25.50
CA PHE A 414 7.35 -15.62 25.34
C PHE A 414 6.51 -14.39 25.62
N ASP A 415 5.75 -13.95 24.63
CA ASP A 415 4.78 -12.88 24.80
C ASP A 415 3.47 -13.26 24.11
N TYR A 416 2.39 -12.59 24.53
CA TYR A 416 1.11 -12.77 23.87
C TYR A 416 0.34 -11.45 23.87
N TYR A 417 -0.62 -11.36 22.96
CA TYR A 417 -1.67 -10.36 23.07
C TYR A 417 -3.03 -11.03 22.85
N LEU A 418 -4.00 -10.49 23.54
CA LEU A 418 -5.37 -10.96 23.56
C LEU A 418 -6.28 -9.75 23.35
N GLY A 419 -7.22 -9.82 22.41
CA GLY A 419 -8.05 -8.67 22.14
C GLY A 419 -9.45 -8.97 21.69
N ILE A 420 -10.26 -7.92 21.73
CA ILE A 420 -11.61 -7.94 21.17
C ILE A 420 -11.72 -6.75 20.23
N GLN A 421 -12.55 -6.91 19.22
CA GLN A 421 -12.79 -5.85 18.23
C GLN A 421 -14.25 -5.89 17.80
N ALA A 422 -14.87 -4.71 17.73
CA ALA A 422 -16.20 -4.56 17.19
C ALA A 422 -16.14 -3.52 16.08
N ASN A 423 -16.56 -3.90 14.89
CA ASN A 423 -16.65 -3.00 13.74
C ASN A 423 -18.11 -2.87 13.33
N ARG A 424 -18.54 -1.65 13.01
CA ARG A 424 -19.80 -1.41 12.34
C ARG A 424 -19.52 -0.78 10.99
N TYR A 425 -20.09 -1.34 9.94
CA TYR A 425 -20.03 -0.78 8.60
C TYR A 425 -21.42 -0.29 8.19
N LYS A 426 -21.45 0.90 7.61
CA LYS A 426 -22.63 1.42 6.92
C LYS A 426 -22.22 1.74 5.49
N ILE A 427 -22.83 1.03 4.54
CA ILE A 427 -22.53 1.19 3.12
C ILE A 427 -23.77 1.69 2.41
N LYS A 428 -23.68 2.87 1.82
CA LYS A 428 -24.71 3.40 0.93
C LYS A 428 -24.26 3.19 -0.49
N PRO A 429 -24.86 2.23 -1.22
CA PRO A 429 -24.31 1.87 -2.53
C PRO A 429 -24.50 2.93 -3.60
N GLY A 430 -25.50 3.79 -3.47
CA GLY A 430 -25.66 4.86 -4.41
C GLY A 430 -26.93 5.68 -4.23
N ASP A 431 -26.77 6.97 -4.46
CA ASP A 431 -27.84 7.94 -4.60
C ASP A 431 -27.65 8.67 -5.91
N LEU A 432 -28.68 8.69 -6.73
CA LEU A 432 -28.69 9.48 -7.96
C LEU A 432 -29.65 10.64 -7.79
N ASP A 433 -29.13 11.86 -7.89
CA ASP A 433 -29.92 13.08 -7.90
C ASP A 433 -29.89 13.65 -9.33
N PRO A 434 -30.98 13.61 -10.05
CA PRO A 434 -31.01 14.10 -11.44
C PRO A 434 -31.12 15.61 -11.55
N GLY A 435 -31.21 16.34 -10.43
CA GLY A 435 -31.43 17.77 -10.48
C GLY A 435 -32.78 18.11 -11.15
N THR A 436 -32.71 18.94 -12.18
CA THR A 436 -33.93 19.34 -12.92
C THR A 436 -34.12 18.59 -14.22
N THR A 437 -33.32 17.55 -14.49
CA THR A 437 -33.42 16.75 -15.73
C THR A 437 -34.76 16.01 -15.75
N PRO A 438 -35.64 16.23 -16.78
CA PRO A 438 -37.01 15.76 -16.67
C PRO A 438 -37.21 14.25 -16.91
N ASN A 439 -36.29 13.57 -17.54
CA ASN A 439 -36.46 12.16 -17.91
C ASN A 439 -35.65 11.18 -17.06
N ILE A 440 -35.01 11.66 -16.00
CA ILE A 440 -34.20 10.83 -15.11
C ILE A 440 -34.83 10.86 -13.73
N ARG A 441 -35.10 9.70 -13.19
CA ARG A 441 -35.65 9.57 -11.82
C ARG A 441 -34.55 9.56 -10.77
N SER A 442 -34.83 10.16 -9.64
CA SER A 442 -33.93 10.00 -8.51
C SER A 442 -33.98 8.56 -8.02
N VAL A 443 -32.82 8.05 -7.61
CA VAL A 443 -32.68 6.69 -7.10
C VAL A 443 -31.89 6.78 -5.81
N SER A 444 -32.39 6.10 -4.77
CA SER A 444 -31.69 6.01 -3.51
C SER A 444 -31.67 4.55 -3.06
N LEU A 445 -30.51 3.92 -3.09
CA LEU A 445 -30.38 2.55 -2.65
C LEU A 445 -30.25 2.50 -1.12
N ASN A 446 -30.81 1.46 -0.51
CA ASN A 446 -30.82 1.33 0.95
C ASN A 446 -29.40 1.20 1.51
N THR A 447 -29.18 1.84 2.65
CA THR A 447 -27.93 1.68 3.40
C THR A 447 -27.85 0.28 4.01
N GLU A 448 -26.75 -0.40 3.79
CA GLU A 448 -26.49 -1.72 4.39
C GLU A 448 -25.70 -1.53 5.68
N THR A 449 -26.22 -2.07 6.79
CA THR A 449 -25.59 -1.97 8.10
C THR A 449 -25.15 -3.34 8.57
N SER A 450 -23.86 -3.49 8.89
CA SER A 450 -23.33 -4.76 9.35
C SER A 450 -22.35 -4.56 10.50
N TYR A 451 -22.17 -5.63 11.28
CA TYR A 451 -21.25 -5.66 12.41
C TYR A 451 -20.31 -6.85 12.28
N GLU A 452 -19.03 -6.62 12.57
CA GLU A 452 -18.06 -7.70 12.75
C GLU A 452 -17.60 -7.65 14.20
N LEU A 453 -17.85 -8.72 14.92
CA LEU A 453 -17.43 -8.87 16.31
C LEU A 453 -16.34 -9.94 16.33
N SER A 454 -15.17 -9.60 16.89
CA SER A 454 -14.03 -10.49 16.83
C SER A 454 -13.36 -10.62 18.19
N GLY A 455 -12.89 -11.80 18.49
CA GLY A 455 -11.97 -12.04 19.60
C GLY A 455 -10.72 -12.70 19.04
N TYR A 456 -9.55 -12.33 19.53
CA TYR A 456 -8.32 -12.88 19.00
C TYR A 456 -7.25 -13.05 20.06
N LEU A 457 -6.36 -14.01 19.82
CA LEU A 457 -5.20 -14.31 20.66
C LEU A 457 -4.02 -14.59 19.75
N ASN A 458 -2.88 -14.04 20.08
CA ASN A 458 -1.64 -14.34 19.36
C ASN A 458 -0.52 -14.56 20.37
N THR A 459 0.27 -15.60 20.17
CA THR A 459 1.44 -15.88 21.01
C THR A 459 2.69 -15.89 20.16
N ASN A 460 3.78 -15.38 20.73
CA ASN A 460 5.12 -15.46 20.13
C ASN A 460 6.02 -16.15 21.13
N TRP A 461 6.63 -17.26 20.72
CA TRP A 461 7.40 -18.11 21.60
C TRP A 461 8.68 -18.52 20.90
N GLN A 462 9.79 -18.33 21.58
CA GLN A 462 11.10 -18.79 21.13
C GLN A 462 11.62 -19.82 22.12
N PRO A 463 11.22 -21.10 22.00
CA PRO A 463 11.63 -22.11 22.98
C PRO A 463 13.13 -22.39 22.98
N THR A 464 13.80 -22.20 21.86
CA THR A 464 15.25 -22.35 21.74
C THR A 464 15.82 -21.23 20.90
N ASP A 465 17.14 -21.12 20.83
CA ASP A 465 17.79 -20.09 20.00
C ASP A 465 17.55 -20.30 18.52
N TYR A 466 17.18 -21.51 18.10
CA TYR A 466 17.01 -21.83 16.67
C TYR A 466 15.56 -22.02 16.24
N LEU A 467 14.60 -21.95 17.16
CA LEU A 467 13.19 -22.18 16.83
C LEU A 467 12.34 -21.02 17.37
N SER A 468 11.56 -20.41 16.48
CA SER A 468 10.61 -19.36 16.85
C SER A 468 9.24 -19.73 16.29
N LEU A 469 8.20 -19.52 17.09
CA LEU A 469 6.83 -19.85 16.75
C LEU A 469 5.93 -18.63 16.95
N SER A 470 5.02 -18.39 16.02
CA SER A 470 3.93 -17.44 16.19
C SER A 470 2.62 -18.19 15.94
N THR A 471 1.75 -18.18 16.94
CA THR A 471 0.47 -18.89 16.87
C THR A 471 -0.64 -17.91 17.15
N GLY A 472 -1.63 -17.88 16.27
CA GLY A 472 -2.76 -16.98 16.39
C GLY A 472 -4.08 -17.69 16.15
N LEU A 473 -5.09 -17.16 16.78
CA LEU A 473 -6.46 -17.62 16.57
C LEU A 473 -7.37 -16.40 16.63
N ARG A 474 -8.25 -16.28 15.64
CA ARG A 474 -9.25 -15.21 15.60
C ARG A 474 -10.60 -15.82 15.34
N TYR A 475 -11.61 -15.37 16.10
CA TYR A 475 -13.01 -15.75 15.89
C TYR A 475 -13.76 -14.49 15.47
N ASN A 476 -14.60 -14.66 14.47
CA ASN A 476 -15.42 -13.55 13.97
C ASN A 476 -16.86 -13.93 13.93
N UNK A 477 -17.62 -13.04 14.13
CA UNK A 477 -18.96 -13.08 13.96
C UNK A 477 -19.34 -11.95 13.11
N PHE A 478 -19.95 -12.18 12.18
CA PHE A 478 -20.52 -11.17 11.27
C PHE A 478 -22.03 -11.18 11.37
N LEU A 479 -22.63 -9.97 11.39
CA LEU A 479 -24.08 -9.82 11.53
C LEU A 479 -24.55 -8.71 10.58
N LEU A 480 -25.45 -9.06 9.66
CA LEU A 480 -26.15 -8.09 8.80
C LEU A 480 -27.53 -7.82 9.40
N VAL A 481 -27.86 -6.55 9.57
CA VAL A 481 -29.16 -6.13 10.14
C VAL A 481 -29.89 -5.21 9.18
N GLY A 482 -31.22 -5.12 9.36
CA GLY A 482 -32.05 -4.21 8.57
C GLY A 482 -31.80 -2.75 8.89
N PRO A 483 -32.29 -1.84 8.03
CA PRO A 483 -33.21 -2.12 6.92
C PRO A 483 -32.50 -2.82 5.76
N PHE A 484 -33.12 -3.87 5.24
CA PHE A 484 -32.54 -4.66 4.16
C PHE A 484 -33.66 -5.33 3.36
N ASN A 485 -33.53 -5.29 2.04
CA ASN A 485 -34.47 -5.90 1.12
C ASN A 485 -33.83 -7.16 0.55
N LEU A 486 -34.23 -8.32 1.05
CA LEU A 486 -33.66 -9.60 0.67
C LEU A 486 -34.37 -10.13 -0.58
N ALA A 487 -33.62 -10.39 -1.65
CA ALA A 487 -34.14 -10.95 -2.87
C ALA A 487 -34.09 -12.48 -2.85
N THR A 488 -35.12 -13.12 -3.35
CA THR A 488 -35.12 -14.53 -3.73
C THR A 488 -34.95 -14.57 -5.24
N LEU A 489 -33.92 -15.26 -5.72
CA LEU A 489 -33.66 -15.36 -7.13
C LEU A 489 -34.27 -16.64 -7.71
N ASP A 490 -34.56 -16.64 -9.00
CA ASP A 490 -35.00 -17.83 -9.71
C ASP A 490 -33.85 -18.85 -9.78
N THR A 491 -34.13 -20.03 -10.36
CA THR A 491 -33.12 -21.08 -10.45
C THR A 491 -31.91 -20.69 -11.32
N SER A 492 -32.09 -19.76 -12.26
CA SER A 492 -30.97 -19.27 -13.06
C SER A 492 -30.10 -18.27 -12.29
N GLY A 493 -30.62 -17.66 -11.22
CA GLY A 493 -29.92 -16.60 -10.50
C GLY A 493 -29.97 -15.25 -11.20
N ASN A 494 -30.80 -15.08 -12.23
CA ASN A 494 -30.81 -13.87 -13.04
C ASN A 494 -32.01 -12.97 -12.80
N THR A 495 -33.07 -13.48 -12.14
CA THR A 495 -34.31 -12.77 -11.97
C THR A 495 -34.74 -12.81 -10.50
N VAL A 496 -35.15 -11.66 -9.97
CA VAL A 496 -35.74 -11.56 -8.64
C VAL A 496 -37.22 -12.01 -8.73
N ILE A 497 -37.56 -13.07 -8.02
CA ILE A 497 -38.95 -13.60 -8.03
C ILE A 497 -39.74 -13.22 -6.77
N ALA A 498 -39.03 -12.81 -5.71
CA ALA A 498 -39.68 -12.38 -4.47
C ALA A 498 -38.73 -11.54 -3.68
N THR A 499 -39.27 -10.69 -2.81
CA THR A 499 -38.44 -9.90 -1.87
C THR A 499 -39.06 -9.98 -0.48
N GLU A 500 -38.19 -9.90 0.52
CA GLU A 500 -38.59 -9.82 1.94
C GLU A 500 -37.85 -8.63 2.54
N PHE A 501 -38.65 -7.74 3.19
CA PHE A 501 -38.06 -6.54 3.82
C PHE A 501 -37.80 -6.82 5.29
N PHE A 502 -36.62 -6.48 5.77
CA PHE A 502 -36.24 -6.55 7.18
C PHE A 502 -36.16 -5.13 7.73
N GLU A 503 -36.89 -4.89 8.83
CA GLU A 503 -36.94 -3.60 9.49
C GLU A 503 -35.59 -3.29 10.18
N LYS A 504 -35.41 -2.00 10.49
CA LYS A 504 -34.20 -1.52 11.15
C LYS A 504 -33.88 -2.32 12.40
N GLY A 505 -32.66 -2.82 12.50
CA GLY A 505 -32.13 -3.56 13.62
C GLY A 505 -32.47 -5.05 13.64
N LYS A 506 -33.31 -5.52 12.73
CA LYS A 506 -33.63 -6.95 12.69
C LYS A 506 -32.52 -7.72 12.01
N LYS A 507 -32.19 -8.88 12.56
CA LYS A 507 -31.14 -9.75 11.99
C LYS A 507 -31.59 -10.28 10.62
N VAL A 508 -30.71 -10.09 9.62
CA VAL A 508 -30.91 -10.66 8.29
C VAL A 508 -30.11 -11.95 8.15
N LYS A 509 -28.83 -11.92 8.53
CA LYS A 509 -27.94 -13.06 8.36
C LYS A 509 -26.74 -12.94 9.31
N SER A 510 -26.23 -14.07 9.76
CA SER A 510 -24.98 -14.12 10.51
C SER A 510 -24.06 -15.18 9.92
N TYR A 511 -22.77 -14.94 10.08
CA TYR A 511 -21.74 -15.86 9.62
C TYR A 511 -20.69 -16.00 10.72
N UNK A 512 -20.11 -16.93 10.97
CA UNK A 512 -19.12 -17.16 11.94
C UNK A 512 -17.92 -17.68 11.21
N ALA A 513 -16.87 -17.55 11.83
CA ALA A 513 -15.62 -18.09 11.28
C ALA A 513 -14.57 -18.22 12.36
N ILE A 514 -13.75 -19.25 12.25
CA ILE A 514 -12.54 -19.45 13.05
C ILE A 514 -11.35 -19.31 12.10
N GLU A 515 -10.37 -18.48 12.47
CA GLU A 515 -9.23 -18.16 11.62
C GLU A 515 -7.92 -18.49 12.34
N PRO A 516 -7.42 -19.71 12.16
CA PRO A 516 -6.09 -20.06 12.70
C PRO A 516 -4.97 -19.45 11.88
N ARG A 517 -3.86 -19.14 12.55
CA ARG A 517 -2.66 -18.60 11.92
C ARG A 517 -1.44 -19.16 12.61
N LEU A 518 -0.43 -19.51 11.84
CA LEU A 518 0.76 -20.17 12.34
C LEU A 518 1.98 -19.69 11.55
N GLY A 519 3.02 -19.33 12.27
CA GLY A 519 4.33 -19.02 11.68
C GLY A 519 5.42 -19.77 12.44
N ILE A 520 6.34 -20.34 11.69
CA ILE A 520 7.48 -21.10 12.24
C ILE A 520 8.75 -20.57 11.60
N SER A 521 9.78 -20.32 12.40
CA SER A 521 11.11 -20.01 11.89
C SER A 521 12.10 -20.97 12.51
N LEU A 522 12.87 -21.65 11.66
CA LEU A 522 13.90 -22.60 12.07
C LEU A 522 15.24 -22.10 11.55
N LYS A 523 16.15 -21.75 12.46
CA LYS A 523 17.52 -21.37 12.11
C LYS A 523 18.33 -22.63 11.89
N ILE A 524 18.84 -22.81 10.66
CA ILE A 524 19.70 -23.91 10.31
C ILE A 524 21.11 -23.65 10.81
N ASP A 525 21.57 -22.40 10.64
CA ASP A 525 22.86 -21.94 11.17
C ASP A 525 22.73 -20.45 11.50
N LYS A 526 23.83 -19.80 11.89
CA LYS A 526 23.83 -18.38 12.30
C LYS A 526 23.42 -17.41 11.18
N LYS A 527 23.47 -17.87 9.92
CA LYS A 527 23.24 -17.03 8.75
C LYS A 527 22.03 -17.44 7.92
N THR A 528 21.39 -18.58 8.27
CA THR A 528 20.36 -19.17 7.41
C THR A 528 19.16 -19.60 8.24
N SER A 529 17.97 -19.30 7.77
CA SER A 529 16.73 -19.80 8.38
C SER A 529 15.74 -20.26 7.31
N ILE A 530 14.87 -21.18 7.71
CA ILE A 530 13.74 -21.64 6.92
C ILE A 530 12.49 -21.25 7.70
N LYS A 531 11.50 -20.68 6.99
CA LYS A 531 10.24 -20.29 7.61
C LYS A 531 9.07 -20.91 6.87
N ALA A 532 8.01 -21.21 7.62
CA ALA A 532 6.76 -21.68 7.06
C ALA A 532 5.61 -20.96 7.73
N SER A 533 4.53 -20.79 7.01
CA SER A 533 3.37 -20.07 7.53
C SER A 533 2.08 -20.62 6.97
N TYR A 534 1.02 -20.44 7.74
CA TYR A 534 -0.36 -20.70 7.33
C TYR A 534 -1.26 -19.65 7.96
N ALA A 535 -2.22 -19.14 7.19
CA ALA A 535 -3.22 -18.21 7.72
C ALA A 535 -4.54 -18.43 7.00
N ARG A 536 -5.63 -18.41 7.77
CA ARG A 536 -6.99 -18.35 7.25
C ARG A 536 -7.59 -17.00 7.61
N ILE A 537 -8.22 -16.35 6.63
CA ILE A 537 -8.92 -15.08 6.84
C ILE A 537 -10.22 -15.08 6.05
N ASN A 538 -11.27 -14.50 6.64
CA ASN A 538 -12.56 -14.29 5.99
C ASN A 538 -12.76 -12.81 5.72
N GLN A 539 -13.41 -12.50 4.60
CA GLN A 539 -13.71 -11.13 4.19
C GLN A 539 -15.20 -10.98 3.97
N TYR A 540 -15.80 -10.06 4.73
CA TYR A 540 -17.26 -9.87 4.76
C TYR A 540 -17.69 -8.66 3.94
N VAL A 541 -16.82 -7.70 3.73
CA VAL A 541 -17.09 -6.49 2.95
C VAL A 541 -16.19 -6.53 1.73
N GLN A 542 -16.80 -6.48 0.56
CA GLN A 542 -16.11 -6.69 -0.71
C GLN A 542 -16.40 -5.54 -1.66
N ASN A 543 -15.54 -5.35 -2.64
CA ASN A 543 -15.71 -4.32 -3.67
C ASN A 543 -15.83 -5.00 -5.02
N VAL A 544 -16.82 -4.61 -5.79
CA VAL A 544 -17.04 -5.15 -7.13
C VAL A 544 -16.84 -4.04 -8.15
N TYR A 545 -16.08 -4.32 -9.18
CA TYR A 545 -15.92 -3.40 -10.30
C TYR A 545 -15.86 -4.21 -11.61
N ASN A 546 -16.22 -3.56 -12.68
CA ASN A 546 -16.23 -4.17 -14.01
C ASN A 546 -15.07 -3.61 -14.82
N SER A 547 -14.08 -4.44 -15.10
CA SER A 547 -12.88 -4.04 -15.81
C SER A 547 -13.10 -3.88 -17.32
N THR A 548 -14.23 -4.32 -17.84
CA THR A 548 -14.52 -4.15 -19.27
C THR A 548 -15.16 -2.81 -19.61
N THR A 549 -15.60 -2.05 -18.61
CA THR A 549 -16.16 -0.71 -18.85
C THR A 549 -15.07 0.35 -18.66
N PRO A 550 -15.11 1.44 -19.41
CA PRO A 550 -14.11 2.48 -19.27
C PRO A 550 -14.30 3.40 -18.06
N LEU A 551 -15.45 3.34 -17.40
CA LEU A 551 -15.73 4.19 -16.24
C LEU A 551 -15.17 3.57 -14.96
N PRO A 552 -14.52 4.34 -14.09
CA PRO A 552 -13.98 3.81 -12.83
C PRO A 552 -15.08 3.67 -11.77
N THR A 553 -16.06 2.81 -12.05
CA THR A 553 -17.13 2.54 -11.09
C THR A 553 -16.81 1.30 -10.30
N SER A 554 -16.98 1.39 -8.99
CA SER A 554 -16.86 0.26 -8.10
C SER A 554 -17.94 0.36 -7.02
N ARG A 555 -18.26 -0.76 -6.41
CA ARG A 555 -19.34 -0.80 -5.44
C ARG A 555 -18.94 -1.68 -4.27
N TRP A 556 -18.97 -1.09 -3.07
CA TRP A 556 -18.78 -1.84 -1.83
C TRP A 556 -20.07 -2.57 -1.47
N LYS A 557 -19.90 -3.80 -1.03
CA LYS A 557 -21.05 -4.68 -0.72
C LYS A 557 -20.74 -5.51 0.52
N THR A 558 -21.68 -5.56 1.47
CA THR A 558 -21.58 -6.47 2.61
C THR A 558 -22.01 -7.88 2.20
N ALA A 559 -21.52 -8.87 2.91
CA ALA A 559 -22.04 -10.22 2.81
C ALA A 559 -23.54 -10.22 3.22
N ASP A 560 -24.31 -11.08 2.57
CA ASP A 560 -25.74 -11.23 2.86
C ASP A 560 -26.14 -12.69 2.58
N PRO A 561 -27.43 -13.06 2.68
CA PRO A 561 -27.81 -14.46 2.40
C PRO A 561 -27.51 -14.94 0.99
N ASN A 562 -27.43 -14.01 0.02
CA ASN A 562 -27.14 -14.35 -1.38
C ASN A 562 -25.67 -14.19 -1.77
N ILE A 563 -24.88 -13.47 -0.97
CA ILE A 563 -23.49 -13.21 -1.24
C ILE A 563 -22.70 -13.60 0.01
N GLU A 564 -22.01 -14.74 -0.06
CA GLU A 564 -21.28 -15.29 1.07
C GLU A 564 -19.93 -14.62 1.25
N PRO A 565 -19.37 -14.61 2.46
CA PRO A 565 -18.02 -14.07 2.66
C PRO A 565 -16.97 -14.87 1.89
N GLN A 566 -15.92 -14.18 1.45
CA GLN A 566 -14.74 -14.86 0.92
C GLN A 566 -13.97 -15.51 2.06
N THR A 567 -13.36 -16.65 1.78
CA THR A 567 -12.42 -17.30 2.70
C THR A 567 -11.11 -17.53 1.97
N GLY A 568 -10.01 -17.03 2.53
CA GLY A 568 -8.68 -17.22 1.96
C GLY A 568 -7.81 -18.06 2.88
N ASP A 569 -7.15 -19.07 2.31
CA ASP A 569 -6.14 -19.89 2.97
C ASP A 569 -4.81 -19.63 2.27
N THR A 570 -3.81 -19.19 3.03
CA THR A 570 -2.49 -18.84 2.48
C THR A 570 -1.43 -19.70 3.15
N TYR A 571 -0.60 -20.36 2.34
CA TYR A 571 0.51 -21.18 2.75
C TYR A 571 1.80 -20.53 2.25
N GLY A 572 2.83 -20.51 3.08
CA GLY A 572 4.11 -19.97 2.69
C GLY A 572 5.27 -20.81 3.16
N LEU A 573 6.35 -20.78 2.39
CA LEU A 573 7.62 -21.42 2.72
C LEU A 573 8.73 -20.50 2.23
N GLY A 574 9.71 -20.23 3.09
CA GLY A 574 10.78 -19.31 2.74
C GLY A 574 12.15 -19.77 3.22
N LEU A 575 13.16 -19.34 2.47
CA LEU A 575 14.56 -19.53 2.81
C LEU A 575 15.20 -18.15 2.90
N TYR A 576 15.93 -17.91 3.99
CA TYR A 576 16.53 -16.60 4.30
C TYR A 576 17.99 -16.80 4.64
N ARG A 577 18.87 -15.99 4.02
CA ARG A 577 20.29 -16.10 4.27
C ARG A 577 20.94 -14.72 4.23
N ASN A 578 21.80 -14.45 5.20
CA ASN A 578 22.58 -13.22 5.26
C ASN A 578 24.03 -13.50 4.91
N PHE A 579 24.64 -12.54 4.20
CA PHE A 579 26.04 -12.61 3.75
C PHE A 579 26.80 -11.40 4.26
N ASN A 580 28.14 -11.54 4.34
CA ASN A 580 29.07 -10.43 4.67
C ASN A 580 28.66 -9.70 5.96
N ASN A 581 28.56 -10.45 7.06
CA ASN A 581 28.17 -9.90 8.37
C ASN A 581 26.87 -9.11 8.31
N ASN A 582 25.86 -9.69 7.64
CA ASN A 582 24.51 -9.14 7.52
C ASN A 582 24.42 -7.89 6.63
N GLU A 583 25.44 -7.60 5.82
CA GLU A 583 25.37 -6.50 4.87
C GLU A 583 24.45 -6.81 3.70
N ILE A 584 24.33 -8.08 3.34
CA ILE A 584 23.52 -8.53 2.21
C ILE A 584 22.50 -9.53 2.74
N GLU A 585 21.23 -9.30 2.44
CA GLU A 585 20.13 -10.18 2.81
C GLU A 585 19.52 -10.80 1.56
N LEU A 586 19.40 -12.12 1.57
CA LEU A 586 18.77 -12.89 0.50
C LEU A 586 17.52 -13.55 1.05
N SER A 587 16.43 -13.47 0.30
CA SER A 587 15.24 -14.25 0.61
C SER A 587 14.68 -14.90 -0.64
N LEU A 588 14.14 -16.09 -0.44
CA LEU A 588 13.42 -16.84 -1.46
C LEU A 588 12.13 -17.34 -0.81
N GLU A 589 10.99 -16.81 -1.23
CA GLU A 589 9.70 -17.15 -0.65
C GLU A 589 8.79 -17.76 -1.70
N GLY A 590 8.18 -18.89 -1.36
CA GLY A 590 7.12 -19.46 -2.16
C GLY A 590 5.81 -19.36 -1.42
N TYR A 591 4.72 -19.18 -2.16
CA TYR A 591 3.40 -19.09 -1.54
C TYR A 591 2.35 -19.74 -2.43
N TYR A 592 1.28 -20.19 -1.77
CA TYR A 592 0.06 -20.65 -2.41
C TYR A 592 -1.12 -20.13 -1.62
N ARG A 593 -2.05 -19.47 -2.31
CA ARG A 593 -3.29 -18.98 -1.70
C ARG A 593 -4.47 -19.53 -2.46
N GLU A 594 -5.43 -20.06 -1.72
CA GLU A 594 -6.70 -20.53 -2.24
C GLU A 594 -7.79 -19.67 -1.65
N THR A 595 -8.67 -19.15 -2.49
CA THR A 595 -9.76 -18.29 -2.06
C THR A 595 -11.09 -18.87 -2.51
N GLN A 596 -12.01 -19.04 -1.58
CA GLN A 596 -13.36 -19.51 -1.87
C GLN A 596 -14.32 -18.33 -1.87
N LYS A 597 -15.39 -18.46 -2.66
CA LYS A 597 -16.45 -17.46 -2.74
C LYS A 597 -15.96 -16.10 -3.22
N VAL A 598 -15.01 -16.10 -4.14
CA VAL A 598 -14.53 -14.86 -4.74
C VAL A 598 -15.66 -14.23 -5.56
N LEU A 599 -15.92 -12.96 -5.31
CA LEU A 599 -17.01 -12.24 -5.95
C LEU A 599 -16.51 -11.64 -7.26
N THR A 600 -17.24 -11.90 -8.35
CA THR A 600 -16.95 -11.31 -9.65
C THR A 600 -18.26 -11.09 -10.40
N TYR A 601 -18.21 -10.34 -11.47
CA TYR A 601 -19.41 -9.97 -12.21
C TYR A 601 -19.72 -10.99 -13.31
N LYS A 602 -21.03 -11.15 -13.59
CA LYS A 602 -21.50 -12.00 -14.70
C LYS A 602 -21.13 -11.38 -16.04
N PRO A 603 -21.05 -12.18 -17.11
CA PRO A 603 -20.85 -11.61 -18.44
C PRO A 603 -21.91 -10.55 -18.76
N GLY A 604 -21.44 -9.37 -19.18
CA GLY A 604 -22.33 -8.27 -19.54
C GLY A 604 -23.02 -7.56 -18.39
N ALA A 605 -22.61 -7.81 -17.16
CA ALA A 605 -23.27 -7.23 -15.98
C ALA A 605 -23.08 -5.72 -15.89
N ASP A 606 -24.15 -5.03 -15.52
CA ASP A 606 -24.13 -3.61 -15.17
C ASP A 606 -24.73 -3.49 -13.76
N PHE A 607 -23.87 -3.18 -12.78
CA PHE A 607 -24.32 -3.09 -11.39
C PHE A 607 -24.43 -1.64 -10.88
N PHE A 608 -24.30 -0.68 -11.78
CA PHE A 608 -24.46 0.74 -11.44
C PHE A 608 -25.94 0.99 -11.05
N LEU A 609 -26.15 1.45 -9.82
CA LEU A 609 -27.48 1.71 -9.24
C LEU A 609 -28.40 0.48 -9.23
N GLU A 610 -27.85 -0.71 -9.32
CA GLU A 610 -28.64 -1.94 -9.25
C GLU A 610 -29.02 -2.23 -7.80
N GLU A 611 -30.32 -2.31 -7.53
CA GLU A 611 -30.83 -2.61 -6.18
C GLU A 611 -30.40 -4.01 -5.72
N PHE A 612 -30.48 -4.99 -6.61
CA PHE A 612 -30.18 -6.37 -6.28
C PHE A 612 -28.93 -6.83 -7.00
N LEU A 613 -27.79 -6.48 -6.43
CA LEU A 613 -26.48 -6.79 -6.99
C LEU A 613 -26.28 -8.29 -7.19
N GLU A 614 -26.91 -9.12 -6.35
CA GLU A 614 -26.77 -10.58 -6.38
C GLU A 614 -27.16 -11.22 -7.71
N LYS A 615 -27.99 -10.56 -8.49
CA LYS A 615 -28.36 -11.09 -9.83
C LYS A 615 -27.29 -10.80 -10.89
N ASP A 616 -26.32 -9.93 -10.60
CA ASP A 616 -25.30 -9.52 -11.56
C ASP A 616 -23.91 -10.04 -11.21
N VAL A 617 -23.78 -10.82 -10.17
CA VAL A 617 -22.49 -11.33 -9.70
C VAL A 617 -22.53 -12.84 -9.55
N VAL A 618 -21.36 -13.45 -9.60
CA VAL A 618 -21.18 -14.87 -9.28
C VAL A 618 -20.06 -14.97 -8.27
N GLN A 619 -20.10 -16.05 -7.48
CA GLN A 619 -19.04 -16.35 -6.54
C GLN A 619 -18.33 -17.61 -7.00
N GLY A 620 -17.03 -17.50 -7.18
CA GLY A 620 -16.22 -18.61 -7.68
C GLY A 620 -15.04 -18.88 -6.76
N GLN A 621 -13.97 -19.34 -7.36
CA GLN A 621 -12.74 -19.69 -6.68
C GLN A 621 -11.59 -18.91 -7.25
N GLY A 622 -10.60 -18.62 -6.37
CA GLY A 622 -9.36 -18.01 -6.80
C GLY A 622 -8.20 -18.87 -6.34
N GLN A 623 -7.11 -18.84 -7.11
CA GLN A 623 -5.84 -19.39 -6.65
C GLN A 623 -4.73 -18.46 -7.09
N ALA A 624 -3.78 -18.23 -6.19
CA ALA A 624 -2.61 -17.43 -6.48
C ALA A 624 -1.39 -18.14 -5.91
N TYR A 625 -0.32 -18.20 -6.69
CA TYR A 625 0.90 -18.86 -6.26
C TYR A 625 2.09 -18.23 -6.93
N GLY A 626 3.24 -18.35 -6.30
CA GLY A 626 4.44 -17.76 -6.88
C GLY A 626 5.68 -18.02 -6.06
N VAL A 627 6.80 -17.59 -6.62
CA VAL A 627 8.11 -17.61 -5.99
C VAL A 627 8.71 -16.22 -6.10
N GLU A 628 9.16 -15.69 -4.96
CA GLU A 628 9.71 -14.34 -4.85
C GLU A 628 11.18 -14.44 -4.42
N PHE A 629 12.06 -13.92 -5.25
CA PHE A 629 13.49 -13.78 -4.95
C PHE A 629 13.75 -12.31 -4.61
N ASN A 630 14.46 -12.08 -3.51
CA ASN A 630 14.84 -10.73 -3.12
C ASN A 630 16.27 -10.70 -2.61
N LEU A 631 17.05 -9.80 -3.15
CA LEU A 631 18.43 -9.54 -2.72
C LEU A 631 18.51 -8.08 -2.31
N SER A 632 18.92 -7.84 -1.07
CA SER A 632 18.91 -6.51 -0.49
C SER A 632 20.25 -6.18 0.13
N LYS A 633 20.75 -4.98 -0.15
CA LYS A 633 21.90 -4.38 0.52
C LYS A 633 21.41 -3.06 1.11
N PRO A 634 20.96 -3.04 2.37
CA PRO A 634 20.31 -1.85 2.91
C PRO A 634 21.22 -0.68 3.17
N LYS A 635 22.54 -0.87 3.18
CA LYS A 635 23.49 0.18 3.61
C LYS A 635 24.75 0.22 2.80
N GLY A 636 25.45 1.35 2.92
CA GLY A 636 26.70 1.64 2.20
C GLY A 636 26.52 2.78 1.21
N LYS A 637 27.62 3.17 0.57
CA LYS A 637 27.59 4.21 -0.45
C LYS A 637 26.72 3.84 -1.63
N ILE A 638 26.68 2.55 -1.95
CA ILE A 638 25.76 1.98 -2.92
C ILE A 638 24.86 1.01 -2.14
N ASN A 639 23.58 1.26 -2.14
CA ASN A 639 22.61 0.42 -1.44
C ASN A 639 21.34 0.28 -2.28
N GLY A 640 20.45 -0.62 -1.86
CA GLY A 640 19.22 -0.86 -2.58
C GLY A 640 18.85 -2.33 -2.59
N TRP A 641 18.02 -2.71 -3.56
CA TRP A 641 17.58 -4.09 -3.69
C TRP A 641 17.28 -4.44 -5.13
N LEU A 642 17.17 -5.72 -5.32
CA LEU A 642 16.82 -6.33 -6.60
C LEU A 642 15.88 -7.48 -6.28
N ASN A 643 14.72 -7.51 -6.92
CA ASN A 643 13.81 -8.62 -6.71
C ASN A 643 13.20 -9.10 -8.03
N TYR A 644 12.86 -10.38 -8.05
CA TYR A 644 12.21 -11.01 -9.16
C TYR A 644 11.10 -11.91 -8.62
N THR A 645 9.92 -11.83 -9.21
CA THR A 645 8.78 -12.65 -8.85
C THR A 645 8.25 -13.38 -10.08
N TRP A 646 8.10 -14.70 -9.98
CA TRP A 646 7.28 -15.48 -10.89
C TRP A 646 6.00 -15.84 -10.17
N SER A 647 4.85 -15.59 -10.78
CA SER A 647 3.57 -15.81 -10.10
C SER A 647 2.44 -16.01 -11.07
N ARG A 648 1.36 -16.62 -10.57
CA ARG A 648 0.08 -16.69 -11.28
C ARG A 648 -1.03 -16.29 -10.33
N SER A 649 -2.03 -15.64 -10.86
CA SER A 649 -3.26 -15.29 -10.15
C SER A 649 -4.43 -15.62 -11.06
N LEU A 650 -5.23 -16.59 -10.65
CA LEU A 650 -6.25 -17.19 -11.50
C LEU A 650 -7.60 -17.21 -10.77
N LEU A 651 -8.67 -17.10 -11.54
CA LEU A 651 -10.03 -17.17 -11.05
C LEU A 651 -10.82 -18.19 -11.88
N ARG A 652 -11.88 -18.73 -11.29
CA ARG A 652 -12.88 -19.47 -12.07
C ARG A 652 -14.25 -19.31 -11.46
N SER A 653 -15.26 -19.28 -12.30
CA SER A 653 -16.63 -19.37 -11.84
C SER A 653 -16.98 -20.83 -11.55
N ILE A 654 -17.97 -21.01 -10.67
CA ILE A 654 -18.56 -22.31 -10.39
C ILE A 654 -20.06 -22.09 -10.51
N ASN A 655 -20.60 -22.16 -11.72
CA ASN A 655 -22.02 -21.89 -11.93
C ASN A 655 -22.59 -22.98 -12.85
N GLU A 656 -23.72 -23.54 -12.42
CA GLU A 656 -24.39 -24.60 -13.18
C GLU A 656 -25.05 -24.04 -14.44
N GLN A 657 -25.54 -22.79 -14.38
CA GLN A 657 -26.22 -22.16 -15.50
C GLN A 657 -25.20 -21.68 -16.55
N LEU A 658 -25.34 -22.14 -17.75
CA LEU A 658 -24.38 -21.91 -18.83
C LEU A 658 -24.17 -20.41 -19.08
N GLU A 659 -25.25 -19.64 -19.07
CA GLU A 659 -25.21 -18.20 -19.37
C GLU A 659 -24.48 -17.39 -18.30
N ASN A 660 -24.32 -17.95 -17.10
CA ASN A 660 -23.62 -17.26 -16.00
C ASN A 660 -22.18 -17.72 -15.83
N ARG A 661 -21.77 -18.71 -16.63
CA ARG A 661 -20.38 -19.18 -16.55
C ARG A 661 -19.42 -18.16 -17.15
N ILE A 662 -18.31 -17.93 -16.47
CA ILE A 662 -17.21 -17.15 -17.00
C ILE A 662 -16.19 -18.13 -17.57
N ASN A 663 -15.87 -18.01 -18.86
CA ASN A 663 -14.91 -18.88 -19.55
C ASN A 663 -15.24 -20.38 -19.32
N ASN A 664 -16.53 -20.70 -19.33
CA ASN A 664 -17.07 -22.07 -19.18
C ASN A 664 -16.57 -22.75 -17.90
N ASN A 665 -16.49 -21.99 -16.78
CA ASN A 665 -15.99 -22.45 -15.47
C ASN A 665 -14.53 -22.92 -15.50
N GLN A 666 -13.76 -22.57 -16.52
CA GLN A 666 -12.32 -22.86 -16.56
C GLN A 666 -11.54 -21.78 -15.86
N TRP A 667 -10.35 -22.11 -15.38
CA TRP A 667 -9.45 -21.11 -14.81
C TRP A 667 -9.07 -20.07 -15.85
N PHE A 668 -9.12 -18.80 -15.47
CA PHE A 668 -8.71 -17.69 -16.32
C PHE A 668 -7.88 -16.70 -15.51
N ASN A 669 -7.14 -15.85 -16.19
CA ASN A 669 -6.28 -14.87 -15.55
C ASN A 669 -7.12 -13.82 -14.80
N SER A 670 -6.76 -13.56 -13.54
CA SER A 670 -7.33 -12.41 -12.85
C SER A 670 -6.78 -11.11 -13.44
N ASP A 671 -7.43 -9.99 -13.15
CA ASP A 671 -6.97 -8.68 -13.61
C ASP A 671 -5.55 -8.34 -13.14
N PHE A 672 -5.08 -8.99 -12.10
CA PHE A 672 -3.79 -8.71 -11.46
C PHE A 672 -2.76 -9.79 -11.71
N ASP A 673 -3.00 -10.67 -12.68
CA ASP A 673 -2.06 -11.74 -13.04
C ASP A 673 -0.90 -11.14 -13.85
N ARG A 674 0.30 -11.15 -13.25
CA ARG A 674 1.53 -10.71 -13.91
C ARG A 674 2.59 -11.77 -13.68
N PRO A 675 2.79 -12.71 -14.62
CA PRO A 675 3.69 -13.85 -14.38
C PRO A 675 5.12 -13.47 -14.07
N HIS A 676 5.62 -12.36 -14.60
CA HIS A 676 7.01 -11.96 -14.38
C HIS A 676 7.06 -10.51 -13.93
N VAL A 677 7.69 -10.27 -12.77
CA VAL A 677 7.90 -8.92 -12.24
C VAL A 677 9.34 -8.81 -11.76
N PHE A 678 10.05 -7.81 -12.24
CA PHE A 678 11.41 -7.49 -11.85
C PHE A 678 11.47 -6.04 -11.40
N ASN A 679 12.04 -5.80 -10.22
CA ASN A 679 12.30 -4.45 -9.70
C ASN A 679 13.75 -4.35 -9.26
N SER A 680 14.36 -3.21 -9.53
CA SER A 680 15.69 -2.89 -9.04
C SER A 680 15.71 -1.44 -8.57
N THR A 681 16.17 -1.23 -7.35
CA THR A 681 16.36 0.10 -6.78
C THR A 681 17.81 0.23 -6.37
N VAL A 682 18.49 1.21 -6.91
CA VAL A 682 19.90 1.49 -6.59
C VAL A 682 20.01 2.93 -6.13
N ASN A 683 20.55 3.11 -4.92
CA ASN A 683 20.84 4.41 -4.35
C ASN A 683 22.35 4.59 -4.27
N PHE A 684 22.82 5.73 -4.75
CA PHE A 684 24.23 6.10 -4.67
C PHE A 684 24.35 7.31 -3.76
N GLU A 685 24.96 7.09 -2.60
CA GLU A 685 25.20 8.12 -1.59
C GLU A 685 26.71 8.42 -1.61
N GLY A 686 27.19 8.96 -2.72
CA GLY A 686 28.62 9.15 -2.97
C GLY A 686 29.28 10.16 -2.07
N ASN A 687 28.56 11.18 -1.65
CA ASN A 687 29.06 12.17 -0.72
C ASN A 687 27.88 12.79 0.03
N LYS A 688 28.19 13.64 1.00
CA LYS A 688 27.17 14.25 1.87
C LYS A 688 26.29 15.30 1.17
N TYR A 689 26.66 15.68 -0.06
CA TYR A 689 25.93 16.72 -0.80
C TYR A 689 24.98 16.15 -1.84
N ASN A 690 25.20 14.93 -2.28
CA ASN A 690 24.44 14.36 -3.40
C ASN A 690 24.02 12.93 -3.10
N THR A 691 22.74 12.65 -3.39
CA THR A 691 22.20 11.30 -3.40
C THR A 691 21.50 11.10 -4.73
N VAL A 692 21.87 10.05 -5.46
CA VAL A 692 21.26 9.72 -6.75
C VAL A 692 20.60 8.36 -6.59
N SER A 693 19.39 8.22 -7.08
CA SER A 693 18.61 6.98 -6.99
C SER A 693 18.06 6.64 -8.36
N LEU A 694 18.11 5.35 -8.69
CA LEU A 694 17.54 4.81 -9.91
C LEU A 694 16.57 3.69 -9.55
N ASN A 695 15.36 3.73 -10.11
CA ASN A 695 14.38 2.66 -10.01
C ASN A 695 14.11 2.11 -11.39
N PHE A 696 14.26 0.81 -11.56
CA PHE A 696 13.83 0.13 -12.76
C PHE A 696 12.77 -0.90 -12.43
N THR A 697 11.69 -0.93 -13.21
CA THR A 697 10.65 -1.93 -13.06
C THR A 697 10.31 -2.52 -14.42
N LEU A 698 10.12 -3.84 -14.44
CA LEU A 698 9.75 -4.59 -15.64
C LEU A 698 8.66 -5.59 -15.22
N ARG A 699 7.50 -5.52 -15.86
CA ARG A 699 6.36 -6.34 -15.48
C ARG A 699 5.68 -6.90 -16.71
N SER A 700 5.24 -8.16 -16.63
CA SER A 700 4.33 -8.72 -17.63
C SER A 700 3.11 -7.83 -17.78
N GLY A 701 2.59 -7.67 -19.00
CA GLY A 701 1.39 -6.91 -19.22
C GLY A 701 0.21 -7.50 -18.46
N ARG A 702 -0.64 -6.63 -17.91
CA ARG A 702 -1.81 -7.12 -17.20
C ARG A 702 -2.84 -7.67 -18.21
N PRO A 703 -3.69 -8.60 -17.78
CA PRO A 703 -4.72 -9.11 -18.65
C PRO A 703 -5.79 -8.07 -18.99
N TYR A 704 -6.34 -8.18 -20.19
CA TYR A 704 -7.53 -7.44 -20.59
C TYR A 704 -8.41 -8.34 -21.46
N THR A 705 -9.65 -7.95 -21.64
CA THR A 705 -10.58 -8.73 -22.43
C THR A 705 -10.61 -8.18 -23.85
N ARG A 706 -10.15 -8.99 -24.80
CA ARG A 706 -10.17 -8.67 -26.23
C ARG A 706 -11.45 -9.21 -26.83
N ALA A 707 -12.07 -8.42 -27.67
CA ALA A 707 -13.28 -8.84 -28.37
C ALA A 707 -12.98 -10.02 -29.31
N ASN A 708 -13.85 -11.02 -29.26
CA ASN A 708 -13.72 -12.21 -30.11
C ASN A 708 -14.38 -12.03 -31.46
N GLY A 709 -15.28 -11.05 -31.61
CA GLY A 709 -15.98 -10.79 -32.86
C GLY A 709 -16.87 -9.57 -32.76
N ILE A 710 -17.56 -9.29 -33.81
CA ILE A 710 -18.48 -8.17 -33.90
C ILE A 710 -19.82 -8.68 -34.43
N VAL A 711 -20.92 -8.27 -33.80
CA VAL A 711 -22.28 -8.52 -34.28
C VAL A 711 -22.92 -7.17 -34.62
N LYS A 712 -23.60 -7.10 -35.73
CA LYS A 712 -24.32 -5.90 -36.14
C LYS A 712 -25.76 -6.00 -35.64
N VAL A 713 -26.18 -5.08 -34.80
CA VAL A 713 -27.54 -5.01 -34.27
C VAL A 713 -28.07 -3.62 -34.58
N ASP A 714 -29.12 -3.55 -35.42
CA ASP A 714 -29.74 -2.29 -35.86
C ASP A 714 -28.69 -1.25 -36.32
N GLU A 715 -27.80 -1.71 -37.21
CA GLU A 715 -26.72 -0.90 -37.80
C GLU A 715 -25.61 -0.48 -36.81
N ILE A 716 -25.67 -0.93 -35.56
CA ILE A 716 -24.64 -0.67 -34.54
C ILE A 716 -23.71 -1.88 -34.45
N ASN A 717 -22.41 -1.66 -34.51
CA ASN A 717 -21.41 -2.71 -34.32
C ASN A 717 -21.21 -2.94 -32.87
N VAL A 718 -21.51 -4.14 -32.39
CA VAL A 718 -21.42 -4.51 -30.96
C VAL A 718 -20.29 -5.54 -30.81
N PRO A 719 -19.27 -5.26 -29.98
CA PRO A 719 -18.22 -6.26 -29.75
C PRO A 719 -18.76 -7.42 -28.94
N ILE A 720 -18.30 -8.63 -29.27
CA ILE A 720 -18.65 -9.85 -28.54
C ILE A 720 -17.45 -10.29 -27.73
N PHE A 721 -17.65 -10.46 -26.44
CA PHE A 721 -16.63 -10.93 -25.51
C PHE A 721 -16.99 -12.32 -25.04
N LEU A 722 -16.34 -13.35 -25.63
CA LEU A 722 -16.61 -14.74 -25.27
C LEU A 722 -15.78 -15.22 -24.10
N GLU A 723 -14.57 -14.69 -23.96
CA GLU A 723 -13.67 -15.10 -22.90
C GLU A 723 -13.13 -13.87 -22.16
N ARG A 724 -13.18 -13.91 -20.82
CA ARG A 724 -12.66 -12.83 -19.99
C ARG A 724 -11.14 -12.94 -19.89
N ASN A 725 -10.46 -11.78 -19.97
CA ASN A 725 -9.02 -11.67 -19.80
C ASN A 725 -8.23 -12.62 -20.69
N ASN A 726 -8.64 -12.65 -21.95
CA ASN A 726 -8.08 -13.55 -22.96
C ASN A 726 -6.84 -12.99 -23.65
N ALA A 727 -6.39 -11.79 -23.28
CA ALA A 727 -5.23 -11.15 -23.89
C ALA A 727 -4.46 -10.36 -22.83
N ARG A 728 -3.25 -9.92 -23.20
CA ARG A 728 -2.40 -9.12 -22.30
C ARG A 728 -2.00 -7.82 -22.96
N LEU A 729 -1.95 -6.77 -22.15
CA LEU A 729 -1.33 -5.51 -22.55
C LEU A 729 0.17 -5.72 -22.83
N PRO A 730 0.81 -4.82 -23.55
CA PRO A 730 2.27 -4.91 -23.74
C PRO A 730 3.00 -4.91 -22.40
N VAL A 731 4.21 -5.48 -22.42
CA VAL A 731 5.08 -5.52 -21.25
C VAL A 731 5.29 -4.09 -20.74
N TYR A 732 5.14 -3.92 -19.43
CA TYR A 732 5.32 -2.64 -18.76
C TYR A 732 6.79 -2.54 -18.31
N HIS A 733 7.48 -1.45 -18.67
CA HIS A 733 8.75 -1.17 -18.02
C HIS A 733 8.99 0.33 -17.94
N ARG A 734 9.77 0.72 -16.93
CA ARG A 734 9.99 2.14 -16.65
C ARG A 734 11.28 2.30 -15.86
N LEU A 735 12.00 3.37 -16.15
CA LEU A 735 13.17 3.78 -15.38
C LEU A 735 12.91 5.17 -14.81
N ASP A 736 13.10 5.35 -13.51
CA ASP A 736 12.94 6.62 -12.81
C ASP A 736 14.30 7.03 -12.22
N LEU A 737 14.56 8.32 -12.26
CA LEU A 737 15.78 8.92 -11.72
C LEU A 737 15.39 9.96 -10.67
N SER A 738 16.12 9.95 -9.54
CA SER A 738 15.98 10.96 -8.50
C SER A 738 17.36 11.44 -8.08
N TRP A 739 17.50 12.75 -7.93
CA TRP A 739 18.75 13.39 -7.51
C TRP A 739 18.41 14.39 -6.41
N ASN A 740 18.96 14.15 -5.21
CA ASN A 740 18.80 15.06 -4.08
C ASN A 740 20.12 15.78 -3.83
N VAL A 741 20.08 17.09 -3.75
CA VAL A 741 21.26 17.95 -3.61
C VAL A 741 21.16 18.81 -2.35
N HIS A 742 22.18 18.74 -1.52
CA HIS A 742 22.34 19.61 -0.35
C HIS A 742 23.45 20.63 -0.66
N PHE A 743 23.14 21.92 -0.59
CA PHE A 743 24.11 22.96 -0.91
C PHE A 743 24.87 23.49 0.30
N SER A 744 24.51 23.11 1.51
CA SER A 744 25.12 23.63 2.73
C SER A 744 26.27 22.76 3.20
N LYS A 745 27.42 23.39 3.45
CA LYS A 745 28.63 22.68 3.92
C LYS A 745 28.57 22.29 5.41
N SER A 746 27.79 22.99 6.22
CA SER A 746 27.68 22.67 7.65
C SER A 746 26.26 22.27 8.01
N LYS A 747 26.02 20.99 8.09
CA LYS A 747 24.71 20.46 8.48
C LYS A 747 24.44 20.49 9.98
N GLU A 748 25.50 20.59 10.79
CA GLU A 748 25.38 20.15 12.15
C GLU A 748 24.82 21.19 13.14
N ASN A 749 24.82 22.49 12.79
CA ASN A 749 24.39 23.52 13.75
C ASN A 749 23.57 24.67 13.15
N LYS A 750 22.90 24.45 12.02
CA LYS A 750 22.05 25.48 11.46
C LYS A 750 20.60 25.19 11.78
N ARG A 751 19.90 26.19 12.33
CA ARG A 751 18.46 26.11 12.57
C ARG A 751 17.67 25.90 11.29
N TRP A 752 18.19 26.38 10.15
CA TRP A 752 17.54 26.25 8.84
C TRP A 752 18.38 25.33 7.98
N GLN A 753 17.74 24.24 7.51
CA GLN A 753 18.37 23.31 6.57
C GLN A 753 17.51 23.21 5.34
N ASN A 754 18.13 23.01 4.17
CA ASN A 754 17.39 22.87 2.94
C ASN A 754 18.10 21.91 1.98
N ASP A 755 17.33 21.38 1.04
CA ASP A 755 17.85 20.61 -0.06
C ASP A 755 16.89 20.72 -1.24
N TRP A 756 17.39 20.31 -2.40
CA TRP A 756 16.61 20.26 -3.63
C TRP A 756 16.51 18.82 -4.11
N THR A 757 15.34 18.44 -4.57
CA THR A 757 15.10 17.12 -5.16
C THR A 757 14.65 17.31 -6.60
N PHE A 758 15.41 16.72 -7.51
CA PHE A 758 15.11 16.72 -8.95
C PHE A 758 14.78 15.29 -9.34
N THR A 759 13.65 15.08 -9.97
CA THR A 759 13.20 13.73 -10.38
C THR A 759 12.79 13.70 -11.83
N ILE A 760 13.04 12.58 -12.48
CA ILE A 760 12.50 12.27 -13.80
C ILE A 760 11.79 10.92 -13.70
N TYR A 761 10.49 10.96 -13.86
CA TYR A 761 9.65 9.76 -13.90
C TYR A 761 9.53 9.31 -15.34
N ASN A 762 9.75 8.02 -15.59
CA ASN A 762 9.71 7.43 -16.93
C ASN A 762 10.79 8.09 -17.85
N LEU A 763 12.03 7.87 -17.48
CA LEU A 763 13.19 8.59 -18.04
C LEU A 763 13.28 8.48 -19.56
N TYR A 764 12.97 7.30 -20.14
CA TYR A 764 13.06 7.11 -21.57
C TYR A 764 11.69 7.19 -22.28
N GLY A 765 10.65 7.63 -21.55
CA GLY A 765 9.37 7.97 -22.16
C GLY A 765 8.61 6.82 -22.79
N ARG A 766 8.69 5.63 -22.17
CA ARG A 766 7.96 4.48 -22.70
C ARG A 766 6.45 4.68 -22.55
N ASP A 767 5.72 4.35 -23.60
CA ASP A 767 4.26 4.36 -23.62
C ASP A 767 3.75 3.07 -22.99
N ASN A 768 3.33 3.13 -21.74
CA ASN A 768 2.81 1.98 -21.00
C ASN A 768 1.28 2.07 -20.97
N PRO A 769 0.57 1.28 -21.77
CA PRO A 769 -0.89 1.40 -21.80
C PRO A 769 -1.53 0.93 -20.50
N LEU A 770 -2.54 1.67 -20.07
CA LEU A 770 -3.32 1.37 -18.87
C LEU A 770 -4.40 0.32 -19.17
N ASN A 771 -5.06 0.45 -20.32
CA ASN A 771 -6.15 -0.45 -20.70
C ASN A 771 -6.40 -0.33 -22.20
N ILE A 772 -7.13 -1.30 -22.73
CA ILE A 772 -7.65 -1.29 -24.10
C ILE A 772 -9.16 -1.50 -24.02
N PHE A 773 -9.91 -0.65 -24.68
CA PHE A 773 -11.36 -0.77 -24.78
C PHE A 773 -11.83 -0.51 -26.19
N TYR A 774 -13.05 -0.92 -26.49
CA TYR A 774 -13.58 -0.86 -27.85
C TYR A 774 -14.61 0.24 -27.95
N THR A 775 -14.45 1.10 -28.99
CA THR A 775 -15.38 2.19 -29.27
C THR A 775 -15.75 2.14 -30.76
N GLN A 776 -16.93 2.64 -31.06
CA GLN A 776 -17.39 2.74 -32.43
C GLN A 776 -17.07 4.13 -32.98
N GLN A 777 -16.42 4.17 -34.16
CA GLN A 777 -16.15 5.44 -34.83
C GLN A 777 -17.41 5.95 -35.53
N ALA A 778 -17.54 7.27 -35.63
CA ALA A 778 -18.65 7.86 -36.31
C ALA A 778 -18.58 7.51 -37.82
N SER A 779 -19.70 7.12 -38.42
CA SER A 779 -19.76 6.99 -39.86
C SER A 779 -19.88 8.37 -40.49
N THR A 780 -18.86 8.76 -41.23
CA THR A 780 -18.95 9.94 -42.08
C THR A 780 -19.76 9.54 -43.32
N THR A 781 -21.05 9.78 -43.28
CA THR A 781 -21.82 9.71 -44.53
C THR A 781 -21.51 10.96 -45.33
N GLN A 782 -21.00 10.79 -46.51
CA GLN A 782 -20.89 11.85 -47.49
C GLN A 782 -22.26 12.32 -47.86
N GLY A 783 -22.66 13.47 -47.35
CA GLY A 783 -23.94 14.06 -47.66
C GLY A 783 -24.30 15.11 -46.64
N GLY A 784 -23.99 16.26 -46.92
CA GLY A 784 -24.01 17.50 -46.23
C GLY A 784 -25.13 17.90 -45.28
N SER A 785 -25.54 17.08 -44.39
CA SER A 785 -26.28 17.54 -43.22
C SER A 785 -25.67 16.84 -41.99
N GLY A 786 -25.16 17.61 -41.08
CA GLY A 786 -24.38 17.10 -39.95
C GLY A 786 -25.21 16.36 -38.91
N ILE A 787 -25.91 15.33 -39.33
CA ILE A 787 -26.55 14.41 -38.42
C ILE A 787 -25.55 13.28 -38.19
N LEU A 788 -24.92 13.31 -37.01
CA LEU A 788 -24.12 12.19 -36.52
C LEU A 788 -25.09 11.02 -36.28
N LEU A 789 -25.14 10.11 -37.22
CA LEU A 789 -25.88 8.87 -37.04
C LEU A 789 -25.05 7.97 -36.13
N PHE A 790 -25.58 7.73 -34.95
CA PHE A 790 -24.94 6.88 -33.94
C PHE A 790 -24.74 5.47 -34.55
N GLY A 791 -23.50 5.01 -34.59
CA GLY A 791 -23.21 3.61 -34.63
C GLY A 791 -22.94 2.96 -36.01
N GLY A 792 -22.70 3.73 -37.03
CA GLY A 792 -22.47 3.18 -38.37
C GLY A 792 -21.03 2.92 -38.78
N GLY A 793 -20.07 3.39 -37.98
CA GLY A 793 -18.67 3.29 -38.35
C GLY A 793 -17.98 2.03 -37.82
N PRO A 794 -16.71 1.81 -38.22
CA PRO A 794 -16.00 0.62 -37.77
C PRO A 794 -15.71 0.65 -36.26
N LEU A 795 -15.70 -0.54 -35.64
CA LEU A 795 -15.33 -0.71 -34.27
C LEU A 795 -13.81 -0.61 -34.14
N GLY A 796 -13.33 0.26 -33.25
CA GLY A 796 -11.91 0.47 -33.03
C GLY A 796 -11.51 0.07 -31.62
N ALA A 797 -10.33 -0.52 -31.51
CA ALA A 797 -9.70 -0.78 -30.21
C ALA A 797 -8.90 0.46 -29.83
N ASN A 798 -9.20 1.01 -28.67
CA ASN A 798 -8.56 2.23 -28.20
C ASN A 798 -7.67 1.91 -26.99
N ARG A 799 -6.43 2.37 -27.06
CA ARG A 799 -5.43 2.18 -26.03
C ARG A 799 -5.33 3.46 -25.20
N ILE A 800 -5.48 3.32 -23.89
CA ILE A 800 -5.32 4.45 -22.97
C ILE A 800 -3.93 4.40 -22.34
N SER A 801 -3.13 5.43 -22.56
CA SER A 801 -1.86 5.66 -21.89
C SER A 801 -1.88 7.07 -21.36
N VAL A 802 -1.54 7.23 -20.08
CA VAL A 802 -1.62 8.54 -19.43
C VAL A 802 -0.25 9.20 -19.39
N LEU A 803 0.78 8.48 -18.97
CA LEU A 803 2.13 9.02 -18.80
C LEU A 803 3.06 8.37 -19.82
N SER A 804 3.08 8.89 -21.05
CA SER A 804 3.88 8.33 -22.13
C SER A 804 5.13 9.16 -22.45
N SER A 805 5.47 10.13 -21.59
CA SER A 805 6.65 10.97 -21.77
C SER A 805 7.32 11.17 -20.43
N PRO A 806 8.61 11.55 -20.42
CA PRO A 806 9.28 11.83 -19.14
C PRO A 806 8.60 12.94 -18.38
N LEU A 807 8.40 12.74 -17.10
CA LEU A 807 7.76 13.70 -16.20
C LEU A 807 8.82 14.26 -15.27
N LEU A 808 9.15 15.53 -15.47
CA LEU A 808 10.18 16.23 -14.70
C LEU A 808 9.55 16.89 -13.49
N SER A 809 10.23 16.82 -12.35
CA SER A 809 9.76 17.48 -11.14
C SER A 809 10.95 18.05 -10.36
N LEU A 810 10.71 19.15 -9.70
CA LEU A 810 11.70 19.84 -8.86
C LEU A 810 11.00 20.25 -7.57
N THR A 811 11.62 19.92 -6.43
CA THR A 811 11.09 20.26 -5.12
C THR A 811 12.17 20.89 -4.26
N TYR A 812 11.84 22.01 -3.64
CA TYR A 812 12.67 22.64 -2.61
C TYR A 812 12.17 22.16 -1.26
N ASN A 813 13.02 21.47 -0.50
CA ASN A 813 12.71 20.96 0.83
C ASN A 813 13.40 21.82 1.88
N PHE A 814 12.69 22.07 2.98
CA PHE A 814 13.24 22.88 4.06
C PHE A 814 12.88 22.27 5.41
N LYS A 815 13.74 22.54 6.39
CA LYS A 815 13.56 22.11 7.77
C LYS A 815 14.10 23.17 8.70
N PHE A 816 13.30 23.54 9.71
CA PHE A 816 13.66 24.49 10.76
C PHE A 816 13.54 23.80 12.09
N GLN A 817 14.61 23.86 12.95
CA GLN A 817 14.63 23.22 14.27
C GLN A 817 15.03 24.20 15.35
#